data_386f5775c6a311279f1c70bf03d8666d
#
_entry.id   386f5775c6a311279f1c70bf03d8666d
#
_cell.length_a   1.000
_cell.length_b   1.000
_cell.length_c   1.000
_cell.angle_alpha   90.00
_cell.angle_beta   90.00
_cell.angle_gamma   90.00
#
_symmetry.space_group_name_H-M   'P 1'
#
loop_
_entity.id
_entity.type
_entity.pdbx_description
1 polymer ?
#
loop_
_entity_poly.entity_id
_entity_poly.type
_entity_poly.pdbx_seq_one_letter_code
_entity_poly.pdbx_strand_id
1 'polypeptide(L)'
;GSIGRAATHGLDFLAIYLGPVAIMPVWWILMKKMVRISKAQHLNSLSDFITARYGKSWSLGVVVTLLVVLAITPYLALQIKAISSSANVLLSDLSVPQIDLDLLSTLLLLTFTMIYGLRFAFGEGERYGLIAAIGFESLVKLVGAFVAGWVLVGGYLGGVKKIYTDAFEAGLDQLMVIQDTRSWWWLMLISAFSFILLPRQYQMGVVSNKNEKDIKRALWLMPLYLLLMNWWVVPIALSGNMLLDNSISADYHFLRLALQSGNPILPAMIFIGGLAACTSMIIVSSSALGAMVSSNILIPLALKKNGSPRFQLNPVITKRIALIIIFSLAYLYYTKFVQSEALVSIGIVSFIGIAQLAPGFFAALFWRRATAQGVLAGLLGGMAIWLITLALPQWSTISSSGIHIINLFEGWSPVATIVFLSLAINSILMIVVSAFSTQNAVEKNQAEIFYNILQISRNRYDQSPVTTGKITFDRLEKMLNKFVPNSMLSETLYKRYTIDRIQADPYKEVPSALVSYAERLLTQVIGTVAARIVLSREIESDTINILDVQDIIAETKQTQRLNIELKEKTEKLANTTAQLVAANDQLKAMSQLKDDFLYTVTHELRSPLTAIRAQIEIIRDDHDMPEEVRDQFLDATISESERLTHLISNILDIEKFESGNQQLQFGAIDLFQVAQRVVDNNEALAKKKGLNISLEGPSMAIVHADEDRIQQVFVNLVSNAIKYAATEIRIRVLDGSETSFCVQVVDDGPGVKESDIPHLFEKFYQSQDQTVKKRLGTGLGLAISYNIIKAHKGILHLEHNSKTTGTVFSFQLPKTH
;
A
#
# COMPACT_ATOMS: atom_id res chain seq x y z
N GLY A 1 -19.71 -4.88 -28.02
CA GLY A 1 -18.78 -5.89 -27.46
C GLY A 1 -19.24 -6.41 -26.11
N SER A 2 -19.47 -5.55 -25.07
CA SER A 2 -19.89 -6.01 -23.74
C SER A 2 -21.22 -6.73 -23.75
N ILE A 3 -22.18 -6.18 -24.44
CA ILE A 3 -23.51 -6.77 -24.60
C ILE A 3 -23.43 -8.09 -25.38
N GLY A 4 -22.63 -8.13 -26.48
CA GLY A 4 -22.39 -9.35 -27.22
C GLY A 4 -21.80 -10.47 -26.37
N ARG A 5 -20.80 -10.15 -25.54
CA ARG A 5 -20.23 -11.15 -24.63
C ARG A 5 -21.19 -11.56 -23.51
N ALA A 6 -21.94 -10.62 -22.96
CA ALA A 6 -22.98 -10.93 -21.96
C ALA A 6 -24.06 -11.83 -22.53
N ALA A 7 -24.47 -11.61 -23.81
CA ALA A 7 -25.43 -12.42 -24.50
C ALA A 7 -24.96 -13.86 -24.80
N THR A 8 -23.64 -14.08 -24.95
CA THR A 8 -23.05 -15.39 -25.29
C THR A 8 -22.45 -16.12 -24.11
N HIS A 9 -21.85 -15.40 -23.15
CA HIS A 9 -21.08 -15.95 -22.02
C HIS A 9 -21.58 -15.43 -20.66
N GLY A 10 -22.75 -14.80 -20.63
CA GLY A 10 -23.33 -14.31 -19.36
C GLY A 10 -22.42 -13.37 -18.59
N LEU A 11 -22.35 -13.55 -17.26
CA LEU A 11 -21.58 -12.69 -16.35
C LEU A 11 -20.06 -12.75 -16.54
N ASP A 12 -19.56 -13.62 -17.42
CA ASP A 12 -18.11 -13.69 -17.70
C ASP A 12 -17.54 -12.38 -18.29
N PHE A 13 -18.38 -11.55 -18.92
CA PHE A 13 -17.96 -10.24 -19.42
C PHE A 13 -17.45 -9.31 -18.31
N LEU A 14 -17.92 -9.49 -17.06
CA LEU A 14 -17.53 -8.65 -15.94
C LEU A 14 -16.04 -8.74 -15.63
N ALA A 15 -15.37 -9.86 -15.94
CA ALA A 15 -13.93 -10.03 -15.71
C ALA A 15 -13.09 -8.90 -16.33
N ILE A 16 -13.51 -8.42 -17.53
CA ILE A 16 -12.81 -7.36 -18.27
C ILE A 16 -12.87 -6.02 -17.52
N TYR A 17 -13.95 -5.76 -16.79
CA TYR A 17 -14.17 -4.50 -16.06
C TYR A 17 -13.73 -4.58 -14.59
N LEU A 18 -13.88 -5.75 -13.98
CA LEU A 18 -13.45 -5.97 -12.61
C LEU A 18 -11.93 -6.05 -12.47
N GLY A 19 -11.19 -6.49 -13.51
CA GLY A 19 -9.74 -6.48 -13.51
C GLY A 19 -9.12 -5.10 -13.19
N PRO A 20 -9.46 -4.05 -13.94
CA PRO A 20 -9.06 -2.68 -13.62
C PRO A 20 -9.47 -2.21 -12.23
N VAL A 21 -10.67 -2.60 -11.76
CA VAL A 21 -11.15 -2.22 -10.41
C VAL A 21 -10.35 -2.93 -9.32
N ALA A 22 -10.07 -4.22 -9.50
CA ALA A 22 -9.31 -5.02 -8.52
C ALA A 22 -7.87 -4.52 -8.31
N ILE A 23 -7.24 -3.96 -9.35
CA ILE A 23 -5.87 -3.44 -9.23
C ILE A 23 -5.81 -2.01 -8.64
N MET A 24 -6.94 -1.31 -8.51
CA MET A 24 -6.98 0.08 -8.03
C MET A 24 -6.24 0.34 -6.72
N PRO A 25 -6.28 -0.52 -5.68
CA PRO A 25 -5.52 -0.29 -4.44
C PRO A 25 -4.01 -0.22 -4.67
N VAL A 26 -3.48 -1.04 -5.59
CA VAL A 26 -2.06 -1.07 -5.95
C VAL A 26 -1.73 -0.02 -7.02
N TRP A 27 -2.69 0.30 -7.88
CA TRP A 27 -2.57 1.24 -9.00
C TRP A 27 -2.09 2.63 -8.56
N TRP A 28 -2.52 3.10 -7.41
CA TRP A 28 -2.05 4.38 -6.82
C TRP A 28 -0.53 4.44 -6.67
N ILE A 29 0.07 3.38 -6.12
CA ILE A 29 1.53 3.30 -5.88
C ILE A 29 2.26 3.20 -7.22
N LEU A 30 1.75 2.36 -8.14
CA LEU A 30 2.31 2.17 -9.48
C LEU A 30 2.30 3.48 -10.27
N MET A 31 1.14 4.14 -10.37
CA MET A 31 0.98 5.38 -11.10
C MET A 31 1.83 6.51 -10.54
N LYS A 32 1.95 6.62 -9.22
CA LYS A 32 2.81 7.60 -8.57
C LYS A 32 4.28 7.40 -8.95
N LYS A 33 4.76 6.14 -8.94
CA LYS A 33 6.12 5.81 -9.40
C LYS A 33 6.30 6.14 -10.88
N MET A 34 5.38 5.69 -11.73
CA MET A 34 5.43 5.91 -13.18
C MET A 34 5.48 7.41 -13.53
N VAL A 35 4.57 8.20 -12.94
CA VAL A 35 4.48 9.65 -13.19
C VAL A 35 5.77 10.36 -12.74
N ARG A 36 6.31 10.01 -11.58
CA ARG A 36 7.56 10.61 -11.10
C ARG A 36 8.75 10.27 -11.98
N ILE A 37 8.90 9.00 -12.36
CA ILE A 37 9.98 8.56 -13.26
C ILE A 37 9.84 9.24 -14.61
N SER A 38 8.65 9.21 -15.21
CA SER A 38 8.40 9.81 -16.53
C SER A 38 8.70 11.29 -16.56
N LYS A 39 8.25 12.03 -15.54
CA LYS A 39 8.53 13.48 -15.45
C LYS A 39 10.02 13.78 -15.21
N ALA A 40 10.68 12.98 -14.38
CA ALA A 40 12.09 13.17 -14.07
C ALA A 40 13.00 12.91 -15.28
N GLN A 41 12.64 11.93 -16.11
CA GLN A 41 13.43 11.54 -17.28
C GLN A 41 12.83 11.97 -18.63
N HIS A 42 11.76 12.76 -18.62
CA HIS A 42 11.02 13.24 -19.80
C HIS A 42 10.59 12.13 -20.77
N LEU A 43 10.09 11.01 -20.24
CA LEU A 43 9.67 9.86 -21.00
C LEU A 43 8.27 10.07 -21.59
N ASN A 44 8.12 9.85 -22.90
CA ASN A 44 6.89 10.10 -23.62
C ASN A 44 6.12 8.86 -24.06
N SER A 45 6.72 7.68 -23.95
CA SER A 45 6.06 6.42 -24.32
C SER A 45 6.35 5.30 -23.32
N LEU A 46 5.50 4.26 -23.35
CA LEU A 46 5.70 3.06 -22.54
C LEU A 46 7.00 2.34 -22.91
N SER A 47 7.35 2.30 -24.19
CA SER A 47 8.63 1.71 -24.62
C SER A 47 9.82 2.52 -24.13
N ASP A 48 9.73 3.85 -24.11
CA ASP A 48 10.77 4.71 -23.53
C ASP A 48 10.94 4.43 -22.03
N PHE A 49 9.83 4.20 -21.32
CA PHE A 49 9.86 3.86 -19.91
C PHE A 49 10.59 2.55 -19.64
N ILE A 50 10.26 1.49 -20.41
CA ILE A 50 10.91 0.20 -20.27
C ILE A 50 12.39 0.30 -20.66
N THR A 51 12.71 0.90 -21.82
CA THR A 51 14.09 1.01 -22.30
C THR A 51 14.96 1.88 -21.42
N ALA A 52 14.43 2.97 -20.86
CA ALA A 52 15.15 3.83 -19.93
C ALA A 52 15.68 3.04 -18.73
N ARG A 53 14.86 2.16 -18.16
CA ARG A 53 15.26 1.31 -17.03
C ARG A 53 16.38 0.34 -17.39
N TYR A 54 16.33 -0.23 -18.58
CA TYR A 54 17.24 -1.27 -19.06
C TYR A 54 18.38 -0.73 -19.96
N GLY A 55 18.99 0.40 -19.53
CA GLY A 55 20.20 0.93 -20.13
C GLY A 55 20.00 1.56 -21.50
N LYS A 56 18.78 1.97 -21.86
CA LYS A 56 18.43 2.57 -23.17
C LYS A 56 18.80 1.67 -24.36
N SER A 57 18.59 0.36 -24.20
CA SER A 57 18.92 -0.66 -25.20
C SER A 57 18.04 -0.52 -26.44
N TRP A 58 18.66 -0.35 -27.63
CA TRP A 58 17.93 -0.26 -28.88
C TRP A 58 17.20 -1.55 -29.23
N SER A 59 17.85 -2.72 -29.06
CA SER A 59 17.22 -4.02 -29.33
C SER A 59 15.95 -4.23 -28.50
N LEU A 60 16.00 -3.90 -27.19
CA LEU A 60 14.83 -3.98 -26.34
C LEU A 60 13.75 -2.99 -26.79
N GLY A 61 14.10 -1.76 -27.17
CA GLY A 61 13.15 -0.76 -27.68
C GLY A 61 12.43 -1.22 -28.94
N VAL A 62 13.14 -1.84 -29.88
CA VAL A 62 12.56 -2.42 -31.10
C VAL A 62 11.61 -3.56 -30.77
N VAL A 63 12.03 -4.53 -29.93
CA VAL A 63 11.21 -5.70 -29.59
C VAL A 63 9.94 -5.27 -28.85
N VAL A 64 10.06 -4.39 -27.85
CA VAL A 64 8.89 -3.83 -27.15
C VAL A 64 7.94 -3.12 -28.11
N THR A 65 8.48 -2.30 -29.03
CA THR A 65 7.64 -1.55 -29.99
C THR A 65 6.94 -2.50 -30.96
N LEU A 66 7.66 -3.49 -31.51
CA LEU A 66 7.07 -4.49 -32.41
C LEU A 66 5.99 -5.31 -31.73
N LEU A 67 6.25 -5.77 -30.49
CA LEU A 67 5.25 -6.50 -29.71
C LEU A 67 3.98 -5.66 -29.52
N VAL A 68 4.15 -4.38 -29.12
CA VAL A 68 3.02 -3.49 -28.87
C VAL A 68 2.24 -3.20 -30.16
N VAL A 69 2.94 -2.98 -31.29
CA VAL A 69 2.28 -2.79 -32.60
C VAL A 69 1.46 -4.03 -32.98
N LEU A 70 2.07 -5.22 -32.89
CA LEU A 70 1.37 -6.47 -33.20
C LEU A 70 0.19 -6.72 -32.27
N ALA A 71 0.36 -6.49 -30.97
CA ALA A 71 -0.69 -6.69 -29.99
C ALA A 71 -1.85 -5.70 -30.13
N ILE A 72 -1.59 -4.45 -30.54
CA ILE A 72 -2.65 -3.42 -30.66
C ILE A 72 -3.28 -3.39 -32.04
N THR A 73 -2.66 -3.94 -33.06
CA THR A 73 -3.26 -4.02 -34.41
C THR A 73 -4.68 -4.62 -34.41
N PRO A 74 -4.94 -5.79 -33.76
CA PRO A 74 -6.30 -6.31 -33.61
C PRO A 74 -7.25 -5.33 -32.91
N TYR A 75 -6.76 -4.62 -31.89
CA TYR A 75 -7.56 -3.64 -31.16
C TYR A 75 -7.97 -2.43 -31.98
N LEU A 76 -7.13 -1.97 -32.90
CA LEU A 76 -7.48 -0.93 -33.88
C LEU A 76 -8.48 -1.44 -34.92
N ALA A 77 -8.27 -2.65 -35.45
CA ALA A 77 -9.20 -3.32 -36.35
C ALA A 77 -10.59 -3.50 -35.76
N LEU A 78 -10.66 -3.84 -34.47
CA LEU A 78 -11.90 -3.90 -33.70
C LEU A 78 -12.69 -2.57 -33.76
N GLN A 79 -12.03 -1.42 -33.67
CA GLN A 79 -12.70 -0.13 -33.70
C GLN A 79 -13.19 0.20 -35.10
N ILE A 80 -12.42 -0.15 -36.15
CA ILE A 80 -12.85 -0.03 -37.55
C ILE A 80 -14.11 -0.85 -37.78
N LYS A 81 -14.10 -2.12 -37.38
CA LYS A 81 -15.28 -3.01 -37.45
C LYS A 81 -16.47 -2.44 -36.70
N ALA A 82 -16.31 -1.96 -35.49
CA ALA A 82 -17.41 -1.45 -34.70
C ALA A 82 -18.08 -0.24 -35.34
N ILE A 83 -17.33 0.66 -35.97
CA ILE A 83 -17.85 1.85 -36.66
C ILE A 83 -18.57 1.43 -37.97
N SER A 84 -17.88 0.70 -38.84
CA SER A 84 -18.39 0.34 -40.18
C SER A 84 -19.62 -0.55 -40.08
N SER A 85 -19.61 -1.57 -39.24
CA SER A 85 -20.71 -2.48 -39.05
C SER A 85 -21.92 -1.81 -38.36
N SER A 86 -21.70 -0.91 -37.39
CA SER A 86 -22.79 -0.13 -36.79
C SER A 86 -23.42 0.84 -37.80
N ALA A 87 -22.61 1.46 -38.67
CA ALA A 87 -23.08 2.27 -39.77
C ALA A 87 -23.91 1.45 -40.79
N ASN A 88 -23.39 0.26 -41.12
CA ASN A 88 -24.13 -0.66 -42.01
C ASN A 88 -25.50 -1.03 -41.43
N VAL A 89 -25.59 -1.32 -40.13
CA VAL A 89 -26.89 -1.62 -39.48
C VAL A 89 -27.86 -0.45 -39.54
N LEU A 90 -27.39 0.79 -39.42
CA LEU A 90 -28.24 1.99 -39.53
C LEU A 90 -28.66 2.29 -40.95
N LEU A 91 -27.79 2.02 -41.92
CA LEU A 91 -28.02 2.33 -43.34
C LEU A 91 -28.73 1.17 -44.09
N SER A 92 -28.90 -0.01 -43.45
CA SER A 92 -29.49 -1.19 -44.09
C SER A 92 -30.86 -0.95 -44.70
N ASP A 93 -31.63 -0.03 -44.12
CA ASP A 93 -33.01 0.27 -44.54
C ASP A 93 -33.06 1.51 -45.47
N LEU A 94 -31.90 2.13 -45.76
CA LEU A 94 -31.79 3.27 -46.67
C LEU A 94 -31.17 2.81 -48.00
N SER A 95 -31.77 3.17 -49.11
CA SER A 95 -31.25 2.90 -50.47
C SER A 95 -30.05 3.81 -50.80
N VAL A 96 -28.97 3.64 -50.02
CA VAL A 96 -27.70 4.39 -50.22
C VAL A 96 -26.80 3.59 -51.19
N PRO A 97 -26.05 4.25 -52.09
CA PRO A 97 -25.07 3.58 -52.93
C PRO A 97 -24.08 2.74 -52.10
N GLN A 98 -23.71 1.55 -52.61
CA GLN A 98 -22.70 0.69 -51.94
C GLN A 98 -21.34 1.38 -51.89
N ILE A 99 -21.14 2.15 -50.85
CA ILE A 99 -19.83 2.73 -50.51
C ILE A 99 -19.14 1.72 -49.61
N ASP A 100 -17.87 1.44 -49.86
CA ASP A 100 -17.05 0.66 -48.94
C ASP A 100 -16.86 1.46 -47.61
N LEU A 101 -17.81 1.27 -46.69
CA LEU A 101 -17.81 1.94 -45.40
C LEU A 101 -16.60 1.55 -44.55
N ASP A 102 -15.99 0.40 -44.82
CA ASP A 102 -14.81 -0.10 -44.10
C ASP A 102 -13.56 0.73 -44.45
N LEU A 103 -13.36 0.93 -45.77
CA LEU A 103 -12.27 1.76 -46.27
C LEU A 103 -12.48 3.24 -45.94
N LEU A 104 -13.72 3.74 -46.13
CA LEU A 104 -14.06 5.11 -45.86
C LEU A 104 -13.84 5.48 -44.38
N SER A 105 -14.33 4.64 -43.44
CA SER A 105 -14.12 4.84 -42.01
C SER A 105 -12.62 4.82 -41.62
N THR A 106 -11.87 3.89 -42.22
CA THR A 106 -10.43 3.81 -42.00
C THR A 106 -9.68 5.06 -42.46
N LEU A 107 -9.99 5.57 -43.65
CA LEU A 107 -9.37 6.79 -44.21
C LEU A 107 -9.76 8.04 -43.43
N LEU A 108 -11.00 8.16 -43.00
CA LEU A 108 -11.48 9.26 -42.14
C LEU A 108 -10.77 9.25 -40.81
N LEU A 109 -10.65 8.10 -40.15
CA LEU A 109 -9.96 7.96 -38.86
C LEU A 109 -8.45 8.23 -38.99
N LEU A 110 -7.80 7.76 -40.08
CA LEU A 110 -6.41 8.06 -40.36
C LEU A 110 -6.19 9.58 -40.53
N THR A 111 -7.03 10.21 -41.38
CA THR A 111 -6.93 11.65 -41.65
C THR A 111 -7.14 12.47 -40.38
N PHE A 112 -8.16 12.11 -39.59
CA PHE A 112 -8.43 12.76 -38.33
C PHE A 112 -7.28 12.60 -37.32
N THR A 113 -6.71 11.40 -37.25
CA THR A 113 -5.55 11.13 -36.39
C THR A 113 -4.31 11.89 -36.86
N MET A 114 -4.10 12.04 -38.16
CA MET A 114 -2.98 12.85 -38.71
C MET A 114 -3.11 14.33 -38.39
N ILE A 115 -4.33 14.88 -38.40
CA ILE A 115 -4.57 16.29 -38.12
C ILE A 115 -4.47 16.59 -36.63
N TYR A 116 -5.14 15.78 -35.80
CA TYR A 116 -5.32 16.06 -34.38
C TYR A 116 -4.37 15.25 -33.47
N GLY A 117 -4.11 13.98 -33.79
CA GLY A 117 -3.31 13.09 -32.95
C GLY A 117 -1.82 13.46 -32.91
N LEU A 118 -1.27 14.07 -33.97
CA LEU A 118 0.14 14.51 -33.99
C LEU A 118 0.43 15.74 -33.13
N ARG A 119 -0.57 16.53 -32.78
CA ARG A 119 -0.45 17.71 -31.92
C ARG A 119 -0.02 17.37 -30.49
N PHE A 120 -0.20 16.13 -30.08
CA PHE A 120 0.33 15.61 -28.80
C PHE A 120 1.86 15.83 -28.62
N ALA A 121 2.59 16.01 -29.69
CA ALA A 121 4.04 16.02 -29.66
C ALA A 121 4.66 17.39 -29.35
N PHE A 122 3.92 18.49 -29.48
CA PHE A 122 4.52 19.81 -29.67
C PHE A 122 4.32 20.87 -28.59
N GLY A 123 3.56 20.69 -27.56
CA GLY A 123 3.43 21.73 -26.53
C GLY A 123 2.49 21.38 -25.38
N GLU A 124 2.69 22.00 -24.23
CA GLU A 124 1.81 21.79 -23.08
C GLU A 124 0.40 22.29 -23.36
N GLY A 125 0.22 23.43 -24.04
CA GLY A 125 -1.09 24.00 -24.34
C GLY A 125 -1.96 23.14 -25.27
N GLU A 126 -1.37 22.56 -26.32
CA GLU A 126 -2.09 21.74 -27.29
C GLU A 126 -2.53 20.38 -26.70
N ARG A 127 -1.79 19.85 -25.72
CA ARG A 127 -2.16 18.64 -24.99
C ARG A 127 -3.45 18.81 -24.21
N TYR A 128 -3.74 20.00 -23.69
CA TYR A 128 -4.97 20.25 -22.90
C TYR A 128 -6.23 20.22 -23.75
N GLY A 129 -6.20 20.81 -24.94
CA GLY A 129 -7.33 20.78 -25.85
C GLY A 129 -7.77 19.37 -26.18
N LEU A 130 -6.79 18.48 -26.44
CA LEU A 130 -7.10 17.09 -26.77
C LEU A 130 -7.55 16.28 -25.55
N ILE A 131 -6.99 16.49 -24.38
CA ILE A 131 -7.45 15.86 -23.12
C ILE A 131 -8.91 16.28 -22.84
N ALA A 132 -9.22 17.56 -23.01
CA ALA A 132 -10.58 18.06 -22.83
C ALA A 132 -11.56 17.43 -23.85
N ALA A 133 -11.14 17.29 -25.13
CA ALA A 133 -11.93 16.64 -26.16
C ALA A 133 -12.20 15.16 -25.81
N ILE A 134 -11.20 14.40 -25.38
CA ILE A 134 -11.35 13.00 -24.94
C ILE A 134 -12.25 12.89 -23.70
N GLY A 135 -12.13 13.85 -22.77
CA GLY A 135 -13.02 13.92 -21.61
C GLY A 135 -14.47 14.15 -22.01
N PHE A 136 -14.69 15.07 -22.96
CA PHE A 136 -16.02 15.34 -23.52
C PHE A 136 -16.59 14.12 -24.27
N GLU A 137 -15.79 13.47 -25.13
CA GLU A 137 -16.19 12.21 -25.80
C GLU A 137 -16.57 11.12 -24.81
N SER A 138 -15.81 10.98 -23.72
CA SER A 138 -16.10 10.01 -22.65
C SER A 138 -17.42 10.31 -21.94
N LEU A 139 -17.77 11.59 -21.78
CA LEU A 139 -19.06 12.03 -21.23
C LEU A 139 -20.20 11.74 -22.20
N VAL A 140 -20.04 12.06 -23.48
CA VAL A 140 -21.05 11.79 -24.54
C VAL A 140 -21.33 10.29 -24.60
N LYS A 141 -20.30 9.45 -24.58
CA LYS A 141 -20.41 8.00 -24.52
C LYS A 141 -21.19 7.53 -23.29
N LEU A 142 -20.85 8.02 -22.09
CA LEU A 142 -21.50 7.64 -20.84
C LEU A 142 -22.99 8.03 -20.85
N VAL A 143 -23.27 9.30 -21.15
CA VAL A 143 -24.63 9.83 -21.16
C VAL A 143 -25.47 9.13 -22.25
N GLY A 144 -24.93 8.98 -23.46
CA GLY A 144 -25.63 8.31 -24.58
C GLY A 144 -25.98 6.85 -24.23
N ALA A 145 -24.99 6.07 -23.70
CA ALA A 145 -25.23 4.67 -23.35
C ALA A 145 -26.19 4.53 -22.15
N PHE A 146 -26.04 5.38 -21.13
CA PHE A 146 -26.85 5.28 -19.92
C PHE A 146 -28.29 5.71 -20.14
N VAL A 147 -28.51 6.85 -20.79
CA VAL A 147 -29.86 7.37 -21.07
C VAL A 147 -30.58 6.47 -22.07
N ALA A 148 -29.92 6.06 -23.16
CA ALA A 148 -30.52 5.15 -24.12
C ALA A 148 -30.86 3.79 -23.47
N GLY A 149 -29.98 3.25 -22.63
CA GLY A 149 -30.26 2.03 -21.89
C GLY A 149 -31.45 2.17 -20.94
N TRP A 150 -31.52 3.29 -20.21
CA TRP A 150 -32.62 3.56 -19.30
C TRP A 150 -33.98 3.68 -20.04
N VAL A 151 -34.02 4.46 -21.11
CA VAL A 151 -35.26 4.61 -21.90
C VAL A 151 -35.68 3.29 -22.56
N LEU A 152 -34.74 2.52 -23.09
CA LEU A 152 -35.00 1.23 -23.69
C LEU A 152 -35.48 0.19 -22.67
N VAL A 153 -34.75 0.01 -21.55
CA VAL A 153 -35.08 -0.97 -20.51
C VAL A 153 -36.35 -0.57 -19.74
N GLY A 154 -36.48 0.69 -19.33
CA GLY A 154 -37.62 1.18 -18.55
C GLY A 154 -38.89 1.38 -19.36
N GLY A 155 -38.77 1.82 -20.64
CA GLY A 155 -39.88 2.10 -21.51
C GLY A 155 -40.27 0.91 -22.39
N TYR A 156 -39.45 0.61 -23.40
CA TYR A 156 -39.80 -0.38 -24.45
C TYR A 156 -39.81 -1.84 -23.93
N LEU A 157 -38.82 -2.22 -23.06
CA LEU A 157 -38.67 -3.60 -22.59
C LEU A 157 -39.49 -3.91 -21.31
N GLY A 158 -40.25 -2.95 -20.77
CA GLY A 158 -41.14 -3.17 -19.62
C GLY A 158 -40.44 -3.26 -18.23
N GLY A 159 -39.19 -2.84 -18.13
CA GLY A 159 -38.47 -2.74 -16.88
C GLY A 159 -37.62 -3.94 -16.52
N VAL A 160 -36.64 -3.71 -15.63
CA VAL A 160 -35.63 -4.71 -15.22
C VAL A 160 -36.31 -5.98 -14.68
N LYS A 161 -37.31 -5.85 -13.81
CA LYS A 161 -37.97 -7.01 -13.17
C LYS A 161 -38.61 -7.93 -14.22
N LYS A 162 -39.31 -7.35 -15.19
CA LYS A 162 -39.95 -8.14 -16.27
C LYS A 162 -38.91 -8.90 -17.09
N ILE A 163 -37.85 -8.22 -17.52
CA ILE A 163 -36.76 -8.82 -18.31
C ILE A 163 -36.15 -10.05 -17.60
N TYR A 164 -35.88 -9.96 -16.30
CA TYR A 164 -35.30 -11.08 -15.55
C TYR A 164 -36.30 -12.23 -15.35
N THR A 165 -37.61 -11.93 -15.18
CA THR A 165 -38.64 -12.96 -15.09
C THR A 165 -38.81 -13.69 -16.42
N ASP A 166 -38.93 -12.95 -17.54
CA ASP A 166 -39.06 -13.49 -18.87
C ASP A 166 -37.83 -14.31 -19.29
N ALA A 167 -36.61 -13.84 -18.90
CA ALA A 167 -35.39 -14.56 -19.18
C ALA A 167 -35.27 -15.88 -18.39
N PHE A 168 -35.75 -15.90 -17.15
CA PHE A 168 -35.80 -17.12 -16.33
C PHE A 168 -36.79 -18.13 -16.95
N GLU A 169 -37.98 -17.67 -17.39
CA GLU A 169 -38.97 -18.51 -18.08
C GLU A 169 -38.47 -19.04 -19.45
N ALA A 170 -37.61 -18.26 -20.12
CA ALA A 170 -36.98 -18.66 -21.38
C ALA A 170 -35.75 -19.60 -21.18
N GLY A 171 -35.37 -19.98 -19.94
CA GLY A 171 -34.25 -20.87 -19.66
C GLY A 171 -32.88 -20.21 -19.86
N LEU A 172 -32.81 -18.87 -19.78
CA LEU A 172 -31.54 -18.10 -19.89
C LEU A 172 -30.85 -17.85 -18.55
N ASP A 173 -31.24 -18.54 -17.48
CA ASP A 173 -30.66 -18.48 -16.14
C ASP A 173 -29.18 -18.80 -16.11
N GLN A 174 -28.69 -19.66 -17.01
CA GLN A 174 -27.29 -19.98 -17.17
C GLN A 174 -26.42 -18.76 -17.48
N LEU A 175 -26.97 -17.74 -18.16
CA LEU A 175 -26.25 -16.48 -18.44
C LEU A 175 -26.12 -15.57 -17.20
N MET A 176 -26.83 -15.88 -16.11
CA MET A 176 -26.76 -15.12 -14.86
C MET A 176 -25.71 -15.65 -13.88
N VAL A 177 -24.94 -16.70 -14.26
CA VAL A 177 -23.93 -17.34 -13.46
C VAL A 177 -22.58 -17.31 -14.20
N ILE A 178 -21.48 -17.24 -13.47
CA ILE A 178 -20.14 -17.39 -14.04
C ILE A 178 -19.94 -18.88 -14.37
N GLN A 179 -19.78 -19.18 -15.67
CA GLN A 179 -19.70 -20.57 -16.15
C GLN A 179 -18.32 -21.18 -15.95
N ASP A 180 -17.26 -20.42 -16.23
CA ASP A 180 -15.86 -20.87 -16.07
C ASP A 180 -15.08 -19.91 -15.18
N THR A 181 -15.05 -20.23 -13.89
CA THR A 181 -14.36 -19.43 -12.87
C THR A 181 -12.86 -19.31 -13.13
N ARG A 182 -12.21 -20.32 -13.72
CA ARG A 182 -10.77 -20.30 -14.01
C ARG A 182 -10.43 -19.31 -15.12
N SER A 183 -11.12 -19.40 -16.24
CA SER A 183 -10.99 -18.44 -17.34
C SER A 183 -11.33 -17.04 -16.88
N TRP A 184 -12.32 -16.91 -16.02
CA TRP A 184 -12.74 -15.62 -15.45
C TRP A 184 -11.61 -14.93 -14.71
N TRP A 185 -10.88 -15.64 -13.84
CA TRP A 185 -9.73 -15.08 -13.12
C TRP A 185 -8.58 -14.69 -14.06
N TRP A 186 -8.28 -15.50 -15.09
CA TRP A 186 -7.24 -15.15 -16.06
C TRP A 186 -7.63 -13.94 -16.91
N LEU A 187 -8.89 -13.83 -17.32
CA LEU A 187 -9.41 -12.66 -18.03
C LEU A 187 -9.33 -11.41 -17.16
N MET A 188 -9.66 -11.51 -15.88
CA MET A 188 -9.54 -10.41 -14.92
C MET A 188 -8.07 -9.97 -14.79
N LEU A 189 -7.12 -10.91 -14.69
CA LEU A 189 -5.69 -10.62 -14.58
C LEU A 189 -5.15 -9.90 -15.82
N ILE A 190 -5.41 -10.40 -17.02
CA ILE A 190 -4.94 -9.76 -18.26
C ILE A 190 -5.59 -8.39 -18.48
N SER A 191 -6.85 -8.22 -18.08
CA SER A 191 -7.54 -6.94 -18.13
C SER A 191 -6.89 -5.93 -17.16
N ALA A 192 -6.53 -6.36 -15.94
CA ALA A 192 -5.80 -5.55 -14.97
C ALA A 192 -4.44 -5.10 -15.51
N PHE A 193 -3.67 -6.02 -16.12
CA PHE A 193 -2.37 -5.68 -16.73
C PHE A 193 -2.53 -4.76 -17.93
N SER A 194 -3.50 -5.03 -18.80
CA SER A 194 -3.77 -4.19 -19.97
C SER A 194 -4.18 -2.78 -19.58
N PHE A 195 -4.92 -2.63 -18.48
CA PHE A 195 -5.31 -1.32 -17.97
C PHE A 195 -4.11 -0.44 -17.59
N ILE A 196 -2.98 -1.04 -17.17
CA ILE A 196 -1.75 -0.30 -16.85
C ILE A 196 -0.86 -0.14 -18.09
N LEU A 197 -0.77 -1.19 -18.93
CA LEU A 197 0.29 -1.34 -19.94
C LEU A 197 -0.15 -0.94 -21.36
N LEU A 198 -1.44 -0.66 -21.59
CA LEU A 198 -1.85 -0.12 -22.87
C LEU A 198 -1.19 1.25 -23.11
N PRO A 199 -0.53 1.47 -24.27
CA PRO A 199 0.12 2.76 -24.59
C PRO A 199 -0.79 3.96 -24.44
N ARG A 200 -2.07 3.79 -24.72
CA ARG A 200 -3.11 4.80 -24.50
C ARG A 200 -3.22 5.18 -23.03
N GLN A 201 -3.24 4.21 -22.13
CA GLN A 201 -3.36 4.44 -20.70
C GLN A 201 -2.10 5.12 -20.13
N TYR A 202 -0.92 4.69 -20.62
CA TYR A 202 0.34 5.35 -20.28
C TYR A 202 0.34 6.81 -20.72
N GLN A 203 -0.08 7.08 -21.96
CA GLN A 203 -0.12 8.43 -22.51
C GLN A 203 -1.04 9.35 -21.72
N MET A 204 -2.25 8.88 -21.40
CA MET A 204 -3.25 9.69 -20.68
C MET A 204 -2.96 9.78 -19.19
N GLY A 205 -2.65 8.67 -18.53
CA GLY A 205 -2.48 8.58 -17.09
C GLY A 205 -1.12 9.07 -16.59
N VAL A 206 -0.04 8.88 -17.38
CA VAL A 206 1.34 9.17 -16.95
C VAL A 206 1.88 10.44 -17.62
N VAL A 207 1.93 10.45 -18.96
CA VAL A 207 2.56 11.54 -19.72
C VAL A 207 1.75 12.83 -19.60
N SER A 208 0.41 12.72 -19.67
CA SER A 208 -0.49 13.87 -19.60
C SER A 208 -0.86 14.30 -18.18
N ASN A 209 -0.45 13.55 -17.17
CA ASN A 209 -0.76 13.86 -15.77
C ASN A 209 -0.05 15.10 -15.28
N LYS A 210 -0.81 16.10 -14.76
CA LYS A 210 -0.25 17.32 -14.14
C LYS A 210 0.06 17.15 -12.66
N ASN A 211 -0.91 16.63 -11.91
CA ASN A 211 -0.89 16.59 -10.46
C ASN A 211 -1.10 15.18 -9.93
N GLU A 212 -0.34 14.80 -8.92
CA GLU A 212 -0.55 13.51 -8.22
C GLU A 212 -1.95 13.43 -7.55
N LYS A 213 -2.60 14.57 -7.26
CA LYS A 213 -3.96 14.63 -6.70
C LYS A 213 -5.01 14.05 -7.65
N ASP A 214 -4.80 14.20 -8.96
CA ASP A 214 -5.75 13.71 -9.97
C ASP A 214 -5.78 12.18 -10.03
N ILE A 215 -4.65 11.52 -9.72
CA ILE A 215 -4.59 10.06 -9.58
C ILE A 215 -5.50 9.58 -8.44
N LYS A 216 -5.53 10.32 -7.30
CA LYS A 216 -6.45 9.97 -6.18
C LYS A 216 -7.92 10.10 -6.56
N ARG A 217 -8.28 11.12 -7.34
CA ARG A 217 -9.65 11.28 -7.83
C ARG A 217 -10.05 10.16 -8.77
N ALA A 218 -9.14 9.74 -9.65
CA ALA A 218 -9.37 8.64 -10.59
C ALA A 218 -9.67 7.31 -9.89
N LEU A 219 -9.12 7.04 -8.69
CA LEU A 219 -9.39 5.82 -7.92
C LEU A 219 -10.88 5.58 -7.64
N TRP A 220 -11.65 6.62 -7.46
CA TRP A 220 -13.08 6.54 -7.17
C TRP A 220 -13.95 6.77 -8.41
N LEU A 221 -13.56 7.73 -9.25
CA LEU A 221 -14.35 8.08 -10.43
C LEU A 221 -14.35 6.98 -11.51
N MET A 222 -13.23 6.24 -11.63
CA MET A 222 -13.14 5.20 -12.65
C MET A 222 -13.98 3.97 -12.35
N PRO A 223 -13.98 3.37 -11.16
CA PRO A 223 -14.93 2.29 -10.83
C PRO A 223 -16.37 2.73 -10.98
N LEU A 224 -16.72 3.94 -10.56
CA LEU A 224 -18.05 4.50 -10.75
C LEU A 224 -18.44 4.63 -12.25
N TYR A 225 -17.52 5.15 -13.07
CA TYR A 225 -17.71 5.25 -14.52
C TYR A 225 -17.93 3.88 -15.15
N LEU A 226 -17.11 2.87 -14.78
CA LEU A 226 -17.25 1.51 -15.29
C LEU A 226 -18.57 0.87 -14.85
N LEU A 227 -19.03 1.09 -13.63
CA LEU A 227 -20.32 0.62 -13.13
C LEU A 227 -21.47 1.20 -13.96
N LEU A 228 -21.48 2.53 -14.14
CA LEU A 228 -22.54 3.22 -14.91
C LEU A 228 -22.57 2.77 -16.36
N MET A 229 -21.41 2.58 -16.99
CA MET A 229 -21.30 2.10 -18.37
C MET A 229 -21.83 0.67 -18.56
N ASN A 230 -21.73 -0.19 -17.55
CA ASN A 230 -22.13 -1.59 -17.63
C ASN A 230 -23.49 -1.88 -17.01
N TRP A 231 -24.17 -0.85 -16.47
CA TRP A 231 -25.43 -1.02 -15.74
C TRP A 231 -26.53 -1.74 -16.54
N TRP A 232 -26.63 -1.39 -17.81
CA TRP A 232 -27.68 -1.93 -18.69
C TRP A 232 -27.23 -3.12 -19.54
N VAL A 233 -25.99 -3.58 -19.42
CA VAL A 233 -25.42 -4.61 -20.31
C VAL A 233 -26.20 -5.92 -20.19
N VAL A 234 -26.45 -6.44 -18.99
CA VAL A 234 -27.13 -7.71 -18.78
C VAL A 234 -28.61 -7.64 -19.21
N PRO A 235 -29.41 -6.65 -18.77
CA PRO A 235 -30.79 -6.53 -19.23
C PRO A 235 -30.94 -6.47 -20.77
N ILE A 236 -30.07 -5.70 -21.44
CA ILE A 236 -30.09 -5.57 -22.90
C ILE A 236 -29.63 -6.87 -23.58
N ALA A 237 -28.64 -7.57 -23.05
CA ALA A 237 -28.16 -8.84 -23.56
C ALA A 237 -29.26 -9.93 -23.51
N LEU A 238 -29.93 -10.06 -22.36
CA LEU A 238 -31.02 -11.00 -22.16
C LEU A 238 -32.22 -10.67 -23.10
N SER A 239 -32.62 -9.42 -23.17
CA SER A 239 -33.71 -9.00 -24.06
C SER A 239 -33.36 -9.21 -25.53
N GLY A 240 -32.10 -8.99 -25.93
CA GLY A 240 -31.62 -9.28 -27.28
C GLY A 240 -31.76 -10.75 -27.64
N ASN A 241 -31.37 -11.67 -26.75
CA ASN A 241 -31.48 -13.12 -26.94
C ASN A 241 -32.96 -13.58 -27.02
N MET A 242 -33.89 -12.89 -26.34
CA MET A 242 -35.33 -13.24 -26.38
C MET A 242 -36.08 -12.67 -27.58
N LEU A 243 -35.71 -11.46 -28.03
CA LEU A 243 -36.55 -10.69 -28.99
C LEU A 243 -35.94 -10.59 -30.40
N LEU A 244 -34.66 -10.90 -30.57
CA LEU A 244 -33.98 -10.82 -31.87
C LEU A 244 -33.69 -12.21 -32.43
N ASP A 245 -33.65 -12.32 -33.74
CA ASP A 245 -33.25 -13.55 -34.42
C ASP A 245 -31.82 -13.94 -34.15
N ASN A 246 -31.57 -15.24 -34.01
CA ASN A 246 -30.25 -15.81 -33.82
C ASN A 246 -29.24 -15.53 -34.97
N SER A 247 -29.71 -15.09 -36.13
CA SER A 247 -28.91 -14.66 -37.27
C SER A 247 -28.21 -13.30 -37.02
N ILE A 248 -28.73 -12.51 -36.07
CA ILE A 248 -28.19 -11.19 -35.74
C ILE A 248 -27.07 -11.34 -34.72
N SER A 249 -25.87 -10.83 -35.07
CA SER A 249 -24.76 -10.83 -34.12
C SER A 249 -25.12 -10.11 -32.83
N ALA A 250 -24.87 -10.76 -31.71
CA ALA A 250 -25.15 -10.25 -30.36
C ALA A 250 -24.49 -8.89 -30.05
N ASP A 251 -23.42 -8.54 -30.76
CA ASP A 251 -22.73 -7.24 -30.61
C ASP A 251 -23.64 -6.05 -31.00
N TYR A 252 -24.69 -6.29 -31.81
CA TYR A 252 -25.62 -5.27 -32.29
C TYR A 252 -26.97 -5.28 -31.57
N HIS A 253 -27.22 -6.12 -30.59
CA HIS A 253 -28.48 -6.19 -29.84
C HIS A 253 -28.95 -4.82 -29.35
N PHE A 254 -28.05 -4.00 -28.79
CA PHE A 254 -28.42 -2.67 -28.31
C PHE A 254 -28.96 -1.77 -29.41
N LEU A 255 -28.31 -1.76 -30.57
CA LEU A 255 -28.68 -0.92 -31.69
C LEU A 255 -29.95 -1.44 -32.36
N ARG A 256 -30.08 -2.75 -32.52
CA ARG A 256 -31.27 -3.40 -33.15
C ARG A 256 -32.51 -3.24 -32.28
N LEU A 257 -32.43 -3.47 -30.97
CA LEU A 257 -33.53 -3.23 -30.05
C LEU A 257 -33.97 -1.75 -30.04
N ALA A 258 -33.02 -0.84 -30.16
CA ALA A 258 -33.34 0.59 -30.28
C ALA A 258 -34.06 0.93 -31.60
N LEU A 259 -33.68 0.31 -32.72
CA LEU A 259 -34.39 0.45 -34.02
C LEU A 259 -35.81 -0.09 -33.92
N GLN A 260 -36.02 -1.26 -33.29
CA GLN A 260 -37.35 -1.85 -33.10
C GLN A 260 -38.25 -1.05 -32.14
N SER A 261 -37.68 -0.21 -31.27
CA SER A 261 -38.47 0.63 -30.35
C SER A 261 -39.30 1.72 -31.05
N GLY A 262 -39.08 1.96 -32.35
CA GLY A 262 -39.76 2.99 -33.12
C GLY A 262 -39.34 4.43 -32.79
N ASN A 263 -38.42 4.64 -31.86
CA ASN A 263 -37.93 5.98 -31.50
C ASN A 263 -36.63 6.28 -32.27
N PRO A 264 -36.62 7.24 -33.20
CA PRO A 264 -35.46 7.52 -34.05
C PRO A 264 -34.27 8.13 -33.27
N ILE A 265 -34.48 8.69 -32.07
CA ILE A 265 -33.45 9.32 -31.24
C ILE A 265 -32.55 8.28 -30.60
N LEU A 266 -33.10 7.13 -30.19
CA LEU A 266 -32.35 6.09 -29.47
C LEU A 266 -31.22 5.48 -30.31
N PRO A 267 -31.45 5.00 -31.53
CA PRO A 267 -30.39 4.49 -32.39
C PRO A 267 -29.29 5.53 -32.66
N ALA A 268 -29.69 6.79 -32.89
CA ALA A 268 -28.77 7.89 -33.13
C ALA A 268 -27.88 8.16 -31.89
N MET A 269 -28.46 8.19 -30.70
CA MET A 269 -27.68 8.34 -29.43
C MET A 269 -26.70 7.18 -29.23
N ILE A 270 -27.12 5.95 -29.47
CA ILE A 270 -26.27 4.77 -29.32
C ILE A 270 -25.12 4.81 -30.33
N PHE A 271 -25.41 5.16 -31.57
CA PHE A 271 -24.40 5.27 -32.63
C PHE A 271 -23.39 6.38 -32.34
N ILE A 272 -23.85 7.59 -31.97
CA ILE A 272 -22.97 8.72 -31.62
C ILE A 272 -22.12 8.37 -30.41
N GLY A 273 -22.69 7.75 -29.38
CA GLY A 273 -21.93 7.27 -28.21
C GLY A 273 -20.90 6.20 -28.57
N GLY A 274 -21.25 5.27 -29.47
CA GLY A 274 -20.32 4.27 -30.00
C GLY A 274 -19.21 4.88 -30.83
N LEU A 275 -19.55 5.81 -31.74
CA LEU A 275 -18.59 6.53 -32.57
C LEU A 275 -17.59 7.31 -31.71
N ALA A 276 -18.07 8.08 -30.73
CA ALA A 276 -17.23 8.79 -29.76
C ALA A 276 -16.28 7.82 -29.01
N ALA A 277 -16.76 6.64 -28.62
CA ALA A 277 -15.93 5.63 -27.99
C ALA A 277 -14.78 5.14 -28.89
N CYS A 278 -15.10 4.82 -30.14
CA CYS A 278 -14.14 4.28 -31.11
C CYS A 278 -13.11 5.32 -31.55
N THR A 279 -13.53 6.55 -31.84
CA THR A 279 -12.66 7.65 -32.29
C THR A 279 -11.62 7.99 -31.24
N SER A 280 -12.03 8.19 -30.00
CA SER A 280 -11.13 8.44 -28.87
C SER A 280 -10.09 7.33 -28.70
N MET A 281 -10.55 6.08 -28.79
CA MET A 281 -9.66 4.92 -28.63
C MET A 281 -8.63 4.81 -29.75
N ILE A 282 -9.01 5.03 -30.99
CA ILE A 282 -8.10 4.98 -32.14
C ILE A 282 -7.08 6.11 -32.10
N ILE A 283 -7.53 7.35 -31.91
CA ILE A 283 -6.65 8.53 -31.97
C ILE A 283 -5.52 8.41 -30.96
N VAL A 284 -5.85 8.13 -29.72
CA VAL A 284 -4.84 8.05 -28.66
C VAL A 284 -3.92 6.86 -28.83
N SER A 285 -4.49 5.66 -29.12
CA SER A 285 -3.70 4.44 -29.31
C SER A 285 -2.74 4.54 -30.50
N SER A 286 -3.23 4.98 -31.65
CA SER A 286 -2.44 5.09 -32.86
C SER A 286 -1.38 6.23 -32.74
N SER A 287 -1.70 7.35 -32.11
CA SER A 287 -0.74 8.42 -31.83
C SER A 287 0.38 7.95 -30.90
N ALA A 288 0.06 7.22 -29.84
CA ALA A 288 1.06 6.63 -28.94
C ALA A 288 1.95 5.60 -29.66
N LEU A 289 1.35 4.71 -30.45
CA LEU A 289 2.09 3.76 -31.30
C LEU A 289 2.95 4.47 -32.33
N GLY A 290 2.43 5.48 -33.01
CA GLY A 290 3.17 6.28 -33.99
C GLY A 290 4.42 6.93 -33.37
N ALA A 291 4.31 7.41 -32.14
CA ALA A 291 5.45 7.92 -31.39
C ALA A 291 6.48 6.80 -31.11
N MET A 292 6.04 5.62 -30.65
CA MET A 292 6.92 4.49 -30.36
C MET A 292 7.64 3.98 -31.62
N VAL A 293 6.93 3.79 -32.73
CA VAL A 293 7.52 3.35 -34.03
C VAL A 293 8.50 4.39 -34.55
N SER A 294 8.13 5.65 -34.48
CA SER A 294 9.01 6.77 -34.88
C SER A 294 10.30 6.77 -34.07
N SER A 295 10.22 6.76 -32.74
CA SER A 295 11.36 6.92 -31.83
C SER A 295 12.26 5.71 -31.75
N ASN A 296 11.73 4.48 -31.80
CA ASN A 296 12.52 3.26 -31.60
C ASN A 296 12.91 2.55 -32.89
N ILE A 297 12.19 2.79 -33.99
CA ILE A 297 12.43 2.10 -35.25
C ILE A 297 12.88 3.08 -36.33
N LEU A 298 12.03 4.04 -36.74
CA LEU A 298 12.27 4.83 -37.94
C LEU A 298 13.44 5.80 -37.77
N ILE A 299 13.51 6.56 -36.69
CA ILE A 299 14.58 7.51 -36.42
C ILE A 299 15.90 6.79 -36.21
N PRO A 300 16.03 5.74 -35.37
CA PRO A 300 17.31 5.02 -35.24
C PRO A 300 17.82 4.36 -36.55
N LEU A 301 16.91 3.78 -37.32
CA LEU A 301 17.29 3.18 -38.64
C LEU A 301 17.83 4.23 -39.63
N ALA A 302 17.16 5.38 -39.72
CA ALA A 302 17.59 6.45 -40.57
C ALA A 302 18.96 7.06 -40.14
N LEU A 303 19.14 7.19 -38.79
CA LEU A 303 20.41 7.63 -38.24
C LEU A 303 21.55 6.63 -38.47
N LYS A 304 21.28 5.32 -38.52
CA LYS A 304 22.29 4.29 -38.73
C LYS A 304 22.75 4.18 -40.21
N LYS A 305 21.83 4.41 -41.15
CA LYS A 305 22.08 4.21 -42.60
C LYS A 305 22.85 5.33 -43.27
N ASN A 306 22.78 6.57 -42.81
CA ASN A 306 23.35 7.75 -43.49
C ASN A 306 24.45 8.40 -42.65
N GLY A 307 25.69 8.26 -43.09
CA GLY A 307 26.88 8.94 -42.54
C GLY A 307 26.88 10.49 -42.71
N SER A 308 25.90 11.04 -43.43
CA SER A 308 25.66 12.49 -43.51
C SER A 308 24.16 12.79 -43.46
N PRO A 309 23.70 13.80 -42.73
CA PRO A 309 22.29 14.12 -42.61
C PRO A 309 21.78 14.91 -43.82
N ARG A 310 21.68 14.27 -44.99
CA ARG A 310 21.01 14.90 -46.15
C ARG A 310 19.49 14.91 -46.06
N PHE A 311 18.91 14.12 -45.17
CA PHE A 311 17.48 14.16 -44.82
C PHE A 311 17.34 14.79 -43.43
N GLN A 312 16.84 16.02 -43.35
CA GLN A 312 16.34 16.55 -42.08
C GLN A 312 15.16 15.67 -41.64
N LEU A 313 15.43 14.74 -40.75
CA LEU A 313 14.43 13.85 -40.18
C LEU A 313 13.49 14.67 -39.28
N ASN A 314 12.45 15.24 -39.88
CA ASN A 314 11.40 15.90 -39.14
C ASN A 314 10.62 14.83 -38.37
N PRO A 315 10.61 14.88 -37.02
CA PRO A 315 9.87 13.91 -36.19
C PRO A 315 8.38 13.81 -36.52
N VAL A 316 7.80 14.87 -37.11
CA VAL A 316 6.41 14.87 -37.57
C VAL A 316 6.22 13.94 -38.75
N ILE A 317 7.13 14.01 -39.72
CA ILE A 317 7.04 13.19 -40.93
C ILE A 317 7.21 11.70 -40.58
N THR A 318 8.16 11.35 -39.68
CA THR A 318 8.33 9.98 -39.26
C THR A 318 7.13 9.44 -38.51
N LYS A 319 6.46 10.24 -37.68
CA LYS A 319 5.20 9.87 -37.03
C LYS A 319 4.06 9.70 -38.04
N ARG A 320 3.95 10.53 -39.06
CA ARG A 320 2.95 10.36 -40.13
C ARG A 320 3.14 9.05 -40.90
N ILE A 321 4.39 8.75 -41.24
CA ILE A 321 4.73 7.46 -41.92
C ILE A 321 4.35 6.29 -41.02
N ALA A 322 4.69 6.36 -39.72
CA ALA A 322 4.30 5.35 -38.74
C ALA A 322 2.80 5.15 -38.68
N LEU A 323 2.01 6.21 -38.66
CA LEU A 323 0.54 6.14 -38.65
C LEU A 323 -0.02 5.46 -39.90
N ILE A 324 0.50 5.79 -41.10
CA ILE A 324 0.09 5.13 -42.34
C ILE A 324 0.35 3.62 -42.24
N ILE A 325 1.53 3.22 -41.77
CA ILE A 325 1.88 1.79 -41.60
C ILE A 325 0.91 1.13 -40.61
N ILE A 326 0.66 1.73 -39.45
CA ILE A 326 -0.21 1.18 -38.41
C ILE A 326 -1.66 1.01 -38.91
N PHE A 327 -2.22 2.03 -39.57
CA PHE A 327 -3.57 1.94 -40.09
C PHE A 327 -3.68 0.94 -41.26
N SER A 328 -2.66 0.85 -42.12
CA SER A 328 -2.60 -0.17 -43.16
C SER A 328 -2.58 -1.58 -42.59
N LEU A 329 -1.79 -1.82 -41.53
CA LEU A 329 -1.77 -3.10 -40.82
C LEU A 329 -3.12 -3.40 -40.16
N ALA A 330 -3.74 -2.42 -39.53
CA ALA A 330 -5.05 -2.58 -38.90
C ALA A 330 -6.17 -2.90 -39.93
N TYR A 331 -6.15 -2.22 -41.06
CA TYR A 331 -7.11 -2.48 -42.17
C TYR A 331 -6.88 -3.87 -42.80
N LEU A 332 -5.62 -4.28 -43.06
CA LEU A 332 -5.28 -5.61 -43.54
C LEU A 332 -5.72 -6.70 -42.55
N TYR A 333 -5.49 -6.50 -41.29
CA TYR A 333 -5.93 -7.41 -40.23
C TYR A 333 -7.46 -7.50 -40.21
N TYR A 334 -8.16 -6.36 -40.29
CA TYR A 334 -9.61 -6.31 -40.34
C TYR A 334 -10.17 -7.12 -41.51
N THR A 335 -9.70 -6.84 -42.73
CA THR A 335 -10.24 -7.48 -43.98
C THR A 335 -9.94 -9.00 -44.05
N LYS A 336 -8.83 -9.47 -43.47
CA LYS A 336 -8.43 -10.87 -43.56
C LYS A 336 -8.93 -11.74 -42.40
N PHE A 337 -9.11 -11.18 -41.19
CA PHE A 337 -9.30 -11.99 -39.98
C PHE A 337 -10.51 -11.62 -39.12
N VAL A 338 -11.07 -10.42 -39.28
CA VAL A 338 -12.01 -9.88 -38.30
C VAL A 338 -13.46 -10.00 -38.73
N GLN A 339 -13.72 -10.27 -39.99
CA GLN A 339 -15.12 -10.18 -40.53
C GLN A 339 -16.10 -11.12 -39.81
N SER A 340 -15.68 -12.33 -39.41
CA SER A 340 -16.57 -13.32 -38.76
C SER A 340 -16.46 -13.36 -37.23
N GLU A 341 -15.45 -12.72 -36.64
CA GLU A 341 -15.17 -12.83 -35.21
C GLU A 341 -15.98 -11.86 -34.35
N ALA A 342 -16.32 -12.28 -33.12
CA ALA A 342 -16.93 -11.39 -32.11
C ALA A 342 -16.00 -10.29 -31.68
N LEU A 343 -16.52 -9.08 -31.44
CA LEU A 343 -15.68 -7.92 -31.08
C LEU A 343 -14.82 -8.15 -29.83
N VAL A 344 -15.33 -8.81 -28.81
CA VAL A 344 -14.59 -9.05 -27.57
C VAL A 344 -13.46 -10.05 -27.73
N SER A 345 -13.64 -11.10 -28.54
CA SER A 345 -12.60 -12.10 -28.81
C SER A 345 -11.35 -11.46 -29.39
N ILE A 346 -11.51 -10.53 -30.33
CA ILE A 346 -10.43 -9.74 -30.92
C ILE A 346 -9.72 -8.89 -29.86
N GLY A 347 -10.47 -8.29 -28.94
CA GLY A 347 -9.93 -7.50 -27.83
C GLY A 347 -9.10 -8.34 -26.87
N ILE A 348 -9.52 -9.57 -26.56
CA ILE A 348 -8.80 -10.48 -25.67
C ILE A 348 -7.44 -10.84 -26.25
N VAL A 349 -7.32 -11.12 -27.53
CA VAL A 349 -6.04 -11.39 -28.21
C VAL A 349 -5.06 -10.25 -28.01
N SER A 350 -5.53 -9.00 -28.17
CA SER A 350 -4.72 -7.80 -27.89
C SER A 350 -4.29 -7.69 -26.44
N PHE A 351 -5.18 -7.97 -25.50
CA PHE A 351 -4.89 -7.88 -24.07
C PHE A 351 -3.84 -8.89 -23.63
N ILE A 352 -3.88 -10.12 -24.16
CA ILE A 352 -2.87 -11.14 -23.86
C ILE A 352 -1.50 -10.73 -24.43
N GLY A 353 -1.46 -10.15 -25.63
CA GLY A 353 -0.24 -9.63 -26.24
C GLY A 353 0.39 -8.50 -25.41
N ILE A 354 -0.41 -7.54 -24.95
CA ILE A 354 0.04 -6.43 -24.11
C ILE A 354 0.47 -6.93 -22.71
N ALA A 355 -0.21 -7.94 -22.18
CA ALA A 355 0.15 -8.51 -20.88
C ALA A 355 1.56 -9.11 -20.85
N GLN A 356 2.14 -9.47 -22.03
CA GLN A 356 3.53 -9.91 -22.10
C GLN A 356 4.54 -8.86 -21.63
N LEU A 357 4.18 -7.59 -21.60
CA LEU A 357 5.02 -6.54 -21.04
C LEU A 357 5.06 -6.57 -19.50
N ALA A 358 4.09 -7.22 -18.84
CA ALA A 358 3.92 -7.15 -17.38
C ALA A 358 5.16 -7.63 -16.61
N PRO A 359 5.76 -8.80 -16.88
CA PRO A 359 6.93 -9.26 -16.14
C PRO A 359 8.09 -8.24 -16.19
N GLY A 360 8.45 -7.78 -17.37
CA GLY A 360 9.51 -6.80 -17.56
C GLY A 360 9.20 -5.44 -16.95
N PHE A 361 7.94 -5.01 -17.00
CA PHE A 361 7.49 -3.75 -16.43
C PHE A 361 7.51 -3.78 -14.89
N PHE A 362 6.97 -4.82 -14.26
CA PHE A 362 7.02 -4.94 -12.79
C PHE A 362 8.45 -5.12 -12.29
N ALA A 363 9.27 -5.89 -13.00
CA ALA A 363 10.69 -6.01 -12.72
C ALA A 363 11.41 -4.64 -12.81
N ALA A 364 11.02 -3.78 -13.76
CA ALA A 364 11.57 -2.43 -13.88
C ALA A 364 11.33 -1.58 -12.62
N LEU A 365 10.17 -1.73 -11.97
CA LEU A 365 9.77 -0.93 -10.80
C LEU A 365 10.25 -1.49 -9.46
N PHE A 366 10.38 -2.83 -9.34
CA PHE A 366 10.54 -3.49 -8.06
C PHE A 366 11.78 -4.39 -7.95
N TRP A 367 12.40 -4.79 -9.06
CA TRP A 367 13.53 -5.70 -9.04
C TRP A 367 14.82 -5.05 -9.58
N ARG A 368 15.75 -4.71 -8.65
CA ARG A 368 17.00 -4.01 -8.99
C ARG A 368 17.92 -4.80 -9.92
N ARG A 369 17.95 -6.13 -9.79
CA ARG A 369 18.89 -7.01 -10.52
C ARG A 369 18.42 -7.43 -11.92
N ALA A 370 17.19 -7.09 -12.31
CA ALA A 370 16.68 -7.43 -13.65
C ALA A 370 17.54 -6.77 -14.74
N THR A 371 17.92 -7.55 -15.77
CA THR A 371 18.78 -7.12 -16.87
C THR A 371 18.01 -6.94 -18.17
N ALA A 372 18.55 -6.12 -19.09
CA ALA A 372 17.97 -5.95 -20.44
C ALA A 372 17.89 -7.28 -21.21
N GLN A 373 18.93 -8.12 -21.09
CA GLN A 373 18.97 -9.43 -21.75
C GLN A 373 17.89 -10.37 -21.20
N GLY A 374 17.67 -10.37 -19.87
CA GLY A 374 16.63 -11.18 -19.25
C GLY A 374 15.24 -10.77 -19.71
N VAL A 375 14.94 -9.47 -19.70
CA VAL A 375 13.64 -8.95 -20.17
C VAL A 375 13.44 -9.23 -21.66
N LEU A 376 14.47 -9.09 -22.49
CA LEU A 376 14.42 -9.40 -23.92
C LEU A 376 14.11 -10.90 -24.14
N ALA A 377 14.79 -11.80 -23.43
CA ALA A 377 14.55 -13.24 -23.52
C ALA A 377 13.12 -13.61 -23.09
N GLY A 378 12.65 -13.04 -21.97
CA GLY A 378 11.29 -13.23 -21.50
C GLY A 378 10.23 -12.78 -22.51
N LEU A 379 10.38 -11.55 -23.03
CA LEU A 379 9.48 -10.99 -24.04
C LEU A 379 9.44 -11.83 -25.31
N LEU A 380 10.60 -12.25 -25.83
CA LEU A 380 10.66 -13.09 -27.03
C LEU A 380 10.01 -14.46 -26.81
N GLY A 381 10.23 -15.10 -25.66
CA GLY A 381 9.61 -16.39 -25.32
C GLY A 381 8.09 -16.29 -25.17
N GLY A 382 7.62 -15.33 -24.39
CA GLY A 382 6.19 -15.10 -24.20
C GLY A 382 5.47 -14.68 -25.49
N MET A 383 6.11 -13.80 -26.28
CA MET A 383 5.61 -13.37 -27.60
C MET A 383 5.55 -14.53 -28.59
N ALA A 384 6.54 -15.42 -28.62
CA ALA A 384 6.54 -16.57 -29.50
C ALA A 384 5.32 -17.48 -29.22
N ILE A 385 5.03 -17.78 -27.95
CA ILE A 385 3.87 -18.59 -27.58
C ILE A 385 2.57 -17.88 -27.99
N TRP A 386 2.43 -16.60 -27.65
CA TRP A 386 1.23 -15.83 -28.02
C TRP A 386 1.02 -15.77 -29.54
N LEU A 387 2.08 -15.54 -30.32
CA LEU A 387 2.00 -15.52 -31.80
C LEU A 387 1.58 -16.87 -32.37
N ILE A 388 2.24 -17.96 -31.93
CA ILE A 388 1.98 -19.30 -32.46
C ILE A 388 0.59 -19.80 -32.09
N THR A 389 0.12 -19.49 -30.90
CA THR A 389 -1.14 -20.05 -30.38
C THR A 389 -2.38 -19.23 -30.69
N LEU A 390 -2.29 -17.89 -30.75
CA LEU A 390 -3.44 -17.00 -30.91
C LEU A 390 -3.39 -16.14 -32.17
N ALA A 391 -2.25 -15.56 -32.50
CA ALA A 391 -2.20 -14.62 -33.61
C ALA A 391 -2.08 -15.34 -34.97
N LEU A 392 -1.23 -16.35 -35.09
CA LEU A 392 -1.04 -17.11 -36.32
C LEU A 392 -2.19 -18.07 -36.67
N PRO A 393 -2.85 -18.78 -35.73
CA PRO A 393 -4.03 -19.60 -36.07
C PRO A 393 -5.15 -18.83 -36.72
N GLN A 394 -5.29 -17.55 -36.40
CA GLN A 394 -6.19 -16.65 -37.12
C GLN A 394 -5.71 -16.31 -38.55
N TRP A 395 -4.42 -16.52 -38.83
CA TRP A 395 -3.78 -16.24 -40.12
C TRP A 395 -3.72 -17.42 -41.05
N SER A 396 -3.88 -18.63 -40.55
CA SER A 396 -3.79 -19.83 -41.38
C SER A 396 -5.01 -20.70 -41.24
N THR A 397 -5.50 -21.20 -42.39
CA THR A 397 -6.39 -22.37 -42.48
C THR A 397 -5.77 -23.64 -41.92
N ILE A 398 -4.58 -23.59 -41.33
CA ILE A 398 -3.79 -24.67 -40.72
C ILE A 398 -4.30 -25.05 -39.31
N SER A 399 -5.48 -24.62 -38.98
CA SER A 399 -6.16 -24.97 -37.71
C SER A 399 -6.48 -26.47 -37.54
N SER A 400 -6.21 -27.32 -38.53
CA SER A 400 -6.56 -28.73 -38.45
C SER A 400 -5.45 -29.67 -37.97
N SER A 401 -4.23 -29.22 -37.84
CA SER A 401 -3.15 -30.04 -37.27
C SER A 401 -2.82 -29.54 -35.86
N GLY A 402 -3.59 -30.04 -34.90
CA GLY A 402 -3.59 -29.68 -33.51
C GLY A 402 -2.22 -29.43 -32.90
N ILE A 403 -1.96 -28.19 -32.51
CA ILE A 403 -0.94 -27.94 -31.50
C ILE A 403 -1.55 -28.46 -30.19
N HIS A 404 -1.15 -29.67 -29.77
CA HIS A 404 -1.54 -30.32 -28.53
C HIS A 404 -1.22 -29.50 -27.25
N ILE A 405 -0.57 -28.36 -27.42
CA ILE A 405 -0.24 -27.41 -26.32
C ILE A 405 -1.51 -26.84 -25.65
N ILE A 406 -2.62 -26.73 -26.41
CA ILE A 406 -3.88 -26.17 -25.89
C ILE A 406 -4.54 -27.11 -24.87
N ASN A 407 -4.28 -28.41 -24.95
CA ASN A 407 -4.86 -29.42 -24.07
C ASN A 407 -3.90 -29.87 -22.93
N LEU A 408 -2.85 -29.09 -22.65
CA LEU A 408 -1.83 -29.46 -21.66
C LEU A 408 -2.42 -29.58 -20.23
N PHE A 409 -3.51 -28.89 -19.96
CA PHE A 409 -4.18 -28.88 -18.66
C PHE A 409 -5.64 -29.29 -18.82
N GLU A 410 -5.99 -30.48 -18.32
CA GLU A 410 -7.37 -30.98 -18.34
C GLU A 410 -8.31 -30.00 -17.60
N GLY A 411 -9.42 -29.65 -18.25
CA GLY A 411 -10.47 -28.76 -17.71
C GLY A 411 -10.12 -27.28 -17.72
N TRP A 412 -9.03 -26.86 -18.41
CA TRP A 412 -8.74 -25.45 -18.64
C TRP A 412 -9.27 -25.01 -20.00
N SER A 413 -9.79 -23.78 -20.06
CA SER A 413 -10.11 -23.20 -21.37
C SER A 413 -8.83 -22.90 -22.15
N PRO A 414 -8.89 -22.95 -23.49
CA PRO A 414 -7.75 -22.60 -24.34
C PRO A 414 -7.12 -21.24 -24.01
N VAL A 415 -7.96 -20.24 -23.76
CA VAL A 415 -7.51 -18.88 -23.42
C VAL A 415 -6.76 -18.85 -22.09
N ALA A 416 -7.27 -19.53 -21.05
CA ALA A 416 -6.62 -19.59 -19.75
C ALA A 416 -5.25 -20.28 -19.84
N THR A 417 -5.17 -21.39 -20.56
CA THR A 417 -3.93 -22.14 -20.78
C THR A 417 -2.86 -21.28 -21.48
N ILE A 418 -3.25 -20.58 -22.54
CA ILE A 418 -2.33 -19.72 -23.30
C ILE A 418 -1.83 -18.54 -22.47
N VAL A 419 -2.73 -17.89 -21.72
CA VAL A 419 -2.37 -16.79 -20.83
C VAL A 419 -1.34 -17.25 -19.78
N PHE A 420 -1.65 -18.35 -19.09
CA PHE A 420 -0.76 -18.92 -18.09
C PHE A 420 0.62 -19.28 -18.68
N LEU A 421 0.63 -20.06 -19.75
CA LEU A 421 1.85 -20.59 -20.34
C LEU A 421 2.75 -19.47 -20.89
N SER A 422 2.16 -18.51 -21.61
CA SER A 422 2.93 -17.39 -22.18
C SER A 422 3.52 -16.48 -21.10
N LEU A 423 2.77 -16.15 -20.06
CA LEU A 423 3.27 -15.32 -18.94
C LEU A 423 4.26 -16.07 -18.06
N ALA A 424 4.05 -17.37 -17.82
CA ALA A 424 4.94 -18.20 -17.04
C ALA A 424 6.31 -18.33 -17.73
N ILE A 425 6.35 -18.70 -19.03
CA ILE A 425 7.60 -18.80 -19.80
C ILE A 425 8.30 -17.44 -19.91
N ASN A 426 7.56 -16.37 -20.15
CA ASN A 426 8.10 -15.01 -20.13
C ASN A 426 8.80 -14.72 -18.79
N SER A 427 8.11 -14.97 -17.68
CA SER A 427 8.64 -14.70 -16.33
C SER A 427 9.85 -15.58 -16.00
N ILE A 428 9.78 -16.88 -16.30
CA ILE A 428 10.86 -17.84 -16.04
C ILE A 428 12.10 -17.46 -16.84
N LEU A 429 11.98 -17.23 -18.15
CA LEU A 429 13.11 -16.84 -19.00
C LEU A 429 13.71 -15.51 -18.54
N MET A 430 12.88 -14.53 -18.19
CA MET A 430 13.36 -13.26 -17.65
C MET A 430 14.17 -13.46 -16.37
N ILE A 431 13.69 -14.28 -15.43
CA ILE A 431 14.37 -14.53 -14.16
C ILE A 431 15.66 -15.29 -14.37
N VAL A 432 15.63 -16.39 -15.13
CA VAL A 432 16.78 -17.25 -15.38
C VAL A 432 17.89 -16.47 -16.10
N VAL A 433 17.56 -15.81 -17.21
CA VAL A 433 18.58 -15.05 -17.97
C VAL A 433 19.10 -13.86 -17.17
N SER A 434 18.27 -13.18 -16.37
CA SER A 434 18.73 -12.10 -15.48
C SER A 434 19.66 -12.60 -14.38
N ALA A 435 19.49 -13.84 -13.90
CA ALA A 435 20.35 -14.42 -12.88
C ALA A 435 21.78 -14.71 -13.41
N PHE A 436 21.89 -15.09 -14.70
CA PHE A 436 23.17 -15.42 -15.35
C PHE A 436 23.80 -14.27 -16.12
N SER A 437 23.11 -13.14 -16.30
CA SER A 437 23.63 -11.97 -17.00
C SER A 437 24.01 -10.85 -16.04
N THR A 438 25.00 -10.03 -16.43
CA THR A 438 25.47 -8.88 -15.66
C THR A 438 24.90 -7.57 -16.19
N GLN A 439 24.52 -6.68 -15.28
CA GLN A 439 24.10 -5.33 -15.65
C GLN A 439 25.30 -4.48 -16.02
N ASN A 440 25.18 -3.69 -17.07
CA ASN A 440 26.15 -2.64 -17.35
C ASN A 440 25.97 -1.44 -16.38
N ALA A 441 26.96 -0.52 -16.37
CA ALA A 441 26.94 0.64 -15.45
C ALA A 441 25.69 1.52 -15.60
N VAL A 442 25.20 1.71 -16.83
CA VAL A 442 23.99 2.50 -17.12
C VAL A 442 22.74 1.80 -16.58
N GLU A 443 22.62 0.48 -16.79
CA GLU A 443 21.50 -0.30 -16.25
C GLU A 443 21.46 -0.24 -14.73
N LYS A 444 22.62 -0.37 -14.06
CA LYS A 444 22.72 -0.33 -12.61
C LYS A 444 22.29 1.02 -12.05
N ASN A 445 22.75 2.13 -12.65
CA ASN A 445 22.35 3.47 -12.25
C ASN A 445 20.85 3.72 -12.47
N GLN A 446 20.31 3.32 -13.62
CA GLN A 446 18.87 3.43 -13.90
C GLN A 446 18.03 2.58 -12.95
N ALA A 447 18.52 1.39 -12.56
CA ALA A 447 17.87 0.54 -11.59
C ALA A 447 17.69 1.22 -10.23
N GLU A 448 18.75 1.90 -9.75
CA GLU A 448 18.71 2.64 -8.50
C GLU A 448 17.71 3.80 -8.56
N ILE A 449 17.67 4.56 -9.66
CA ILE A 449 16.74 5.66 -9.86
C ILE A 449 15.29 5.15 -9.83
N PHE A 450 14.97 4.11 -10.61
CA PHE A 450 13.61 3.56 -10.70
C PHE A 450 13.11 2.98 -9.38
N TYR A 451 14.00 2.30 -8.65
CA TYR A 451 13.66 1.69 -7.38
C TYR A 451 13.40 2.74 -6.28
N ASN A 452 14.30 3.74 -6.18
CA ASN A 452 14.31 4.72 -5.09
C ASN A 452 13.53 6.01 -5.39
N ILE A 453 12.83 6.12 -6.53
CA ILE A 453 12.16 7.35 -7.00
C ILE A 453 11.26 8.03 -5.96
N LEU A 454 10.61 7.26 -5.10
CA LEU A 454 9.72 7.80 -4.08
C LEU A 454 10.46 8.45 -2.91
N GLN A 455 11.73 8.11 -2.71
CA GLN A 455 12.58 8.59 -1.60
C GLN A 455 13.48 9.77 -2.03
N ILE A 456 13.70 9.94 -3.35
CA ILE A 456 14.60 10.96 -3.88
C ILE A 456 13.85 12.29 -3.94
N SER A 457 14.38 13.34 -3.29
CA SER A 457 13.84 14.71 -3.40
C SER A 457 14.09 15.30 -4.79
N ARG A 458 13.18 16.15 -5.26
CA ARG A 458 13.17 16.74 -6.61
C ARG A 458 14.50 17.41 -7.00
N ASN A 459 15.21 17.99 -6.04
CA ASN A 459 16.46 18.74 -6.28
C ASN A 459 17.69 17.84 -6.54
N ARG A 460 17.65 16.55 -6.22
CA ARG A 460 18.78 15.63 -6.47
C ARG A 460 18.80 15.07 -7.90
N TYR A 461 17.69 15.14 -8.61
CA TYR A 461 17.60 14.62 -9.98
C TYR A 461 18.40 15.43 -11.00
N ASP A 462 18.54 16.72 -10.79
CA ASP A 462 19.23 17.61 -11.72
C ASP A 462 20.76 17.45 -11.71
N GLN A 463 21.30 16.69 -10.76
CA GLN A 463 22.75 16.58 -10.52
C GLN A 463 23.38 15.22 -10.88
N SER A 464 22.62 14.22 -11.33
CA SER A 464 23.17 12.92 -11.69
C SER A 464 23.60 12.92 -13.15
N PRO A 465 24.91 12.96 -13.49
CA PRO A 465 25.37 12.88 -14.87
C PRO A 465 25.07 11.49 -15.43
N VAL A 466 24.27 11.43 -16.47
CA VAL A 466 23.93 10.17 -17.17
C VAL A 466 24.90 9.90 -18.32
N THR A 467 25.59 10.93 -18.80
CA THR A 467 26.48 10.87 -19.97
C THR A 467 27.80 11.54 -19.64
N THR A 468 28.89 10.78 -19.73
CA THR A 468 30.26 11.29 -19.65
C THR A 468 30.81 11.49 -21.06
N GLY A 469 31.22 12.71 -21.38
CA GLY A 469 31.85 13.06 -22.66
C GLY A 469 31.86 14.59 -22.81
N LYS A 470 32.86 15.04 -23.58
CA LYS A 470 33.11 16.45 -23.82
C LYS A 470 32.42 16.92 -25.11
N ILE A 471 31.64 17.95 -25.05
CA ILE A 471 31.00 18.60 -26.20
C ILE A 471 31.07 20.13 -26.03
N THR A 472 31.29 20.86 -27.08
CA THR A 472 31.25 22.32 -27.08
C THR A 472 29.83 22.85 -27.20
N PHE A 473 29.60 24.09 -26.71
CA PHE A 473 28.26 24.68 -26.73
C PHE A 473 27.73 24.83 -28.16
N ASP A 474 28.57 25.29 -29.12
CA ASP A 474 28.17 25.43 -30.51
C ASP A 474 27.71 24.09 -31.15
N ARG A 475 28.41 23.00 -30.87
CA ARG A 475 28.01 21.65 -31.37
C ARG A 475 26.70 21.19 -30.71
N LEU A 476 26.57 21.42 -29.40
CA LEU A 476 25.36 21.04 -28.66
C LEU A 476 24.14 21.82 -29.18
N GLU A 477 24.28 23.13 -29.37
CA GLU A 477 23.20 24.00 -29.88
C GLU A 477 22.83 23.62 -31.31
N LYS A 478 23.81 23.46 -32.23
CA LYS A 478 23.55 23.02 -33.60
C LYS A 478 22.86 21.64 -33.66
N MET A 479 23.22 20.74 -32.76
CA MET A 479 22.58 19.43 -32.65
C MET A 479 21.12 19.56 -32.16
N LEU A 480 20.89 20.34 -31.12
CA LEU A 480 19.55 20.57 -30.57
C LEU A 480 18.62 21.26 -31.58
N ASN A 481 19.10 22.27 -32.30
CA ASN A 481 18.35 23.00 -33.34
C ASN A 481 17.86 22.10 -34.49
N LYS A 482 18.50 20.92 -34.73
CA LYS A 482 18.04 19.97 -35.74
C LYS A 482 16.78 19.20 -35.34
N PHE A 483 16.52 19.05 -34.04
CA PHE A 483 15.45 18.16 -33.54
C PHE A 483 14.43 18.87 -32.65
N VAL A 484 14.85 19.95 -31.96
CA VAL A 484 14.05 20.64 -30.97
C VAL A 484 13.57 21.98 -31.55
N PRO A 485 12.26 22.33 -31.48
CA PRO A 485 11.74 23.60 -31.93
C PRO A 485 12.39 24.77 -31.20
N ASN A 486 12.68 25.87 -31.92
CA ASN A 486 13.33 27.09 -31.37
C ASN A 486 12.55 27.68 -30.17
N SER A 487 11.23 27.61 -30.18
CA SER A 487 10.37 28.04 -29.06
C SER A 487 10.65 27.29 -27.76
N MET A 488 10.95 26.01 -27.85
CA MET A 488 11.24 25.13 -26.71
C MET A 488 12.68 25.31 -26.21
N LEU A 489 13.62 25.61 -27.12
CA LEU A 489 15.01 25.92 -26.79
C LEU A 489 15.12 27.26 -26.06
N SER A 490 14.44 28.31 -26.57
CA SER A 490 14.46 29.64 -25.98
C SER A 490 13.85 29.69 -24.59
N GLU A 491 12.77 28.96 -24.36
CA GLU A 491 12.05 28.97 -23.08
C GLU A 491 12.74 28.17 -21.98
N THR A 492 13.45 27.11 -22.33
CA THR A 492 13.98 26.18 -21.33
C THR A 492 15.50 26.22 -21.17
N LEU A 493 16.25 26.28 -22.26
CA LEU A 493 17.72 26.25 -22.21
C LEU A 493 18.26 27.65 -21.83
N TYR A 494 17.70 28.68 -22.44
CA TYR A 494 18.15 30.05 -22.25
C TYR A 494 17.71 30.65 -20.89
N LYS A 495 16.58 30.27 -20.31
CA LYS A 495 16.13 30.73 -18.99
C LYS A 495 16.83 30.07 -17.81
N ARG A 496 17.28 28.85 -17.95
CA ARG A 496 17.78 28.06 -16.82
C ARG A 496 19.28 28.13 -16.60
N TYR A 497 20.00 28.38 -17.65
CA TYR A 497 21.45 28.59 -17.59
C TYR A 497 21.71 30.03 -17.99
N THR A 498 22.16 30.87 -17.06
CA THR A 498 22.55 32.26 -17.29
C THR A 498 23.62 32.26 -18.39
N ILE A 499 23.17 32.49 -19.59
CA ILE A 499 23.91 32.34 -20.86
C ILE A 499 25.05 33.33 -20.98
N ASP A 500 24.98 34.45 -20.27
CA ASP A 500 25.98 35.52 -20.28
C ASP A 500 27.42 35.02 -19.99
N ARG A 501 27.59 33.89 -19.32
CA ARG A 501 28.93 33.29 -19.10
C ARG A 501 29.37 32.26 -20.13
N ILE A 502 28.45 31.64 -20.88
CA ILE A 502 28.74 30.59 -21.86
C ILE A 502 28.81 31.16 -23.27
N GLN A 503 28.07 32.21 -23.57
CA GLN A 503 28.11 32.92 -24.86
C GLN A 503 29.46 33.67 -25.11
N ALA A 504 30.24 33.90 -24.06
CA ALA A 504 31.56 34.51 -24.20
C ALA A 504 32.59 33.60 -24.94
N ASP A 505 32.38 32.28 -24.96
CA ASP A 505 33.24 31.32 -25.67
C ASP A 505 32.45 30.09 -26.18
N PRO A 506 31.96 30.14 -27.45
CA PRO A 506 31.20 29.04 -28.07
C PRO A 506 31.96 27.71 -28.16
N TYR A 507 33.27 27.74 -28.07
CA TYR A 507 34.15 26.57 -28.18
C TYR A 507 34.49 25.96 -26.82
N LYS A 508 34.02 26.57 -25.73
CA LYS A 508 34.24 26.02 -24.40
C LYS A 508 33.42 24.76 -24.15
N GLU A 509 33.99 23.79 -23.43
CA GLU A 509 33.33 22.57 -23.02
C GLU A 509 32.12 22.85 -22.12
N VAL A 510 31.03 22.14 -22.40
CA VAL A 510 29.78 22.28 -21.68
C VAL A 510 29.79 21.41 -20.43
N PRO A 511 29.29 21.90 -19.26
CA PRO A 511 29.16 21.10 -18.05
C PRO A 511 28.28 19.83 -18.27
N SER A 512 28.66 18.72 -17.68
CA SER A 512 27.93 17.43 -17.78
C SER A 512 26.44 17.53 -17.42
N ALA A 513 26.09 18.44 -16.51
CA ALA A 513 24.69 18.73 -16.16
C ALA A 513 23.88 19.28 -17.34
N LEU A 514 24.51 20.15 -18.21
CA LEU A 514 23.85 20.69 -19.41
C LEU A 514 23.72 19.63 -20.49
N VAL A 515 24.72 18.74 -20.64
CA VAL A 515 24.64 17.59 -21.56
C VAL A 515 23.51 16.64 -21.15
N SER A 516 23.40 16.34 -19.88
CA SER A 516 22.29 15.52 -19.32
C SER A 516 20.92 16.20 -19.52
N TYR A 517 20.87 17.50 -19.43
CA TYR A 517 19.64 18.25 -19.70
C TYR A 517 19.27 18.23 -21.19
N ALA A 518 20.24 18.42 -22.08
CA ALA A 518 20.07 18.30 -23.54
C ALA A 518 19.62 16.89 -23.95
N GLU A 519 20.17 15.85 -23.32
CA GLU A 519 19.69 14.48 -23.50
C GLU A 519 18.22 14.31 -23.13
N ARG A 520 17.79 14.90 -22.02
CA ARG A 520 16.36 14.88 -21.60
C ARG A 520 15.46 15.61 -22.59
N LEU A 521 15.89 16.76 -23.12
CA LEU A 521 15.14 17.49 -24.16
C LEU A 521 15.03 16.68 -25.45
N LEU A 522 16.12 16.09 -25.90
CA LEU A 522 16.10 15.19 -27.06
C LEU A 522 15.19 13.97 -26.81
N THR A 523 15.25 13.38 -25.62
CA THR A 523 14.37 12.27 -25.23
C THR A 523 12.91 12.62 -25.35
N GLN A 524 12.54 13.85 -25.01
CA GLN A 524 11.17 14.34 -25.15
C GLN A 524 10.68 14.42 -26.59
N VAL A 525 11.58 14.70 -27.54
CA VAL A 525 11.22 14.92 -28.94
C VAL A 525 11.37 13.68 -29.79
N ILE A 526 12.49 12.96 -29.63
CA ILE A 526 12.87 11.81 -30.49
C ILE A 526 12.93 10.47 -29.77
N GLY A 527 12.65 10.43 -28.46
CA GLY A 527 12.67 9.23 -27.62
C GLY A 527 14.05 8.87 -27.07
N THR A 528 14.08 7.96 -26.07
CA THR A 528 15.29 7.64 -25.29
C THR A 528 16.41 7.03 -26.11
N VAL A 529 16.08 6.15 -27.04
CA VAL A 529 17.05 5.41 -27.87
C VAL A 529 17.67 6.33 -28.92
N ALA A 530 16.84 7.10 -29.63
CA ALA A 530 17.32 8.02 -30.66
C ALA A 530 18.16 9.17 -30.05
N ALA A 531 17.73 9.71 -28.90
CA ALA A 531 18.47 10.72 -28.16
C ALA A 531 19.89 10.26 -27.82
N ARG A 532 20.04 9.03 -27.34
CA ARG A 532 21.31 8.44 -27.01
C ARG A 532 22.21 8.25 -28.26
N ILE A 533 21.66 7.78 -29.39
CA ILE A 533 22.41 7.63 -30.62
C ILE A 533 22.92 8.97 -31.14
N VAL A 534 22.06 10.01 -31.09
CA VAL A 534 22.42 11.36 -31.52
C VAL A 534 23.54 11.94 -30.66
N LEU A 535 23.39 11.82 -29.34
CA LEU A 535 24.37 12.35 -28.40
C LEU A 535 25.70 11.61 -28.47
N SER A 536 25.72 10.29 -28.60
CA SER A 536 26.93 9.49 -28.68
C SER A 536 27.75 9.74 -29.96
N ARG A 537 27.17 10.33 -31.00
CA ARG A 537 27.87 10.71 -32.23
C ARG A 537 28.54 12.06 -32.15
N GLU A 538 27.98 12.98 -31.39
CA GLU A 538 28.46 14.36 -31.27
C GLU A 538 29.46 14.53 -30.10
N ILE A 539 29.43 13.61 -29.16
CA ILE A 539 30.38 13.57 -28.05
C ILE A 539 31.64 12.87 -28.56
N GLU A 540 32.75 13.58 -28.62
CA GLU A 540 34.05 13.01 -28.93
C GLU A 540 34.47 12.04 -27.85
N SER A 541 34.67 10.76 -28.18
CA SER A 541 35.32 9.82 -27.30
C SER A 541 36.83 10.08 -27.35
N ASP A 542 37.26 11.01 -26.51
CA ASP A 542 38.70 11.17 -26.32
C ASP A 542 39.30 9.91 -25.72
N THR A 543 40.43 9.49 -26.24
CA THR A 543 41.35 8.57 -25.56
C THR A 543 41.59 9.11 -24.15
N ILE A 544 41.27 8.30 -23.14
CA ILE A 544 41.36 8.63 -21.74
C ILE A 544 42.67 9.30 -21.42
N ASN A 545 42.63 10.60 -21.12
CA ASN A 545 43.83 11.34 -20.77
C ASN A 545 44.09 11.10 -19.23
N ILE A 546 45.36 11.00 -18.84
CA ILE A 546 45.78 10.72 -17.45
C ILE A 546 45.18 11.72 -16.46
N LEU A 547 44.89 12.96 -16.86
CA LEU A 547 44.23 13.98 -16.05
C LEU A 547 42.74 13.63 -15.74
N ASP A 548 42.02 13.06 -16.71
CA ASP A 548 40.63 12.63 -16.52
C ASP A 548 40.53 11.44 -15.53
N VAL A 549 41.57 10.59 -15.53
CA VAL A 549 41.70 9.50 -14.54
C VAL A 549 41.89 10.05 -13.11
N GLN A 550 42.64 11.17 -12.97
CA GLN A 550 42.82 11.81 -11.64
C GLN A 550 41.51 12.45 -11.14
N ASP A 551 40.72 13.07 -12.00
CA ASP A 551 39.41 13.64 -11.62
C ASP A 551 38.41 12.53 -11.29
N ILE A 552 38.37 11.43 -12.05
CA ILE A 552 37.55 10.26 -11.75
C ILE A 552 37.97 9.60 -10.42
N ILE A 553 39.27 9.54 -10.13
CA ILE A 553 39.80 9.03 -8.85
C ILE A 553 39.42 9.97 -7.69
N ALA A 554 39.49 11.30 -7.91
CA ALA A 554 39.10 12.29 -6.92
C ALA A 554 37.60 12.23 -6.61
N GLU A 555 36.75 12.14 -7.64
CA GLU A 555 35.30 11.99 -7.52
C GLU A 555 34.92 10.64 -6.90
N THR A 556 35.63 9.55 -7.26
CA THR A 556 35.44 8.23 -6.64
C THR A 556 35.82 8.24 -5.16
N LYS A 557 36.92 8.91 -4.78
CA LYS A 557 37.32 9.09 -3.38
C LYS A 557 36.31 9.94 -2.60
N GLN A 558 35.79 11.00 -3.21
CA GLN A 558 34.76 11.83 -2.60
C GLN A 558 33.44 11.05 -2.41
N THR A 559 33.05 10.26 -3.39
CA THR A 559 31.88 9.38 -3.32
C THR A 559 32.05 8.29 -2.27
N GLN A 560 33.26 7.70 -2.16
CA GLN A 560 33.57 6.75 -1.10
C GLN A 560 33.51 7.39 0.29
N ARG A 561 34.05 8.60 0.49
CA ARG A 561 33.96 9.34 1.76
C ARG A 561 32.50 9.62 2.12
N LEU A 562 31.71 10.11 1.17
CA LEU A 562 30.27 10.34 1.39
C LEU A 562 29.50 9.06 1.71
N ASN A 563 29.84 7.94 1.08
CA ASN A 563 29.25 6.65 1.38
C ASN A 563 29.60 6.12 2.78
N ILE A 564 30.85 6.34 3.22
CA ILE A 564 31.29 6.00 4.59
C ILE A 564 30.52 6.87 5.60
N GLU A 565 30.49 8.19 5.39
CA GLU A 565 29.74 9.11 6.25
C GLU A 565 28.24 8.81 6.29
N LEU A 566 27.66 8.44 5.15
CA LEU A 566 26.26 8.01 5.06
C LEU A 566 26.03 6.71 5.84
N LYS A 567 26.95 5.77 5.76
CA LYS A 567 26.89 4.51 6.50
C LYS A 567 26.96 4.74 7.99
N GLU A 568 27.90 5.58 8.45
CA GLU A 568 28.01 5.96 9.86
C GLU A 568 26.76 6.68 10.38
N LYS A 569 26.21 7.62 9.60
CA LYS A 569 24.95 8.30 9.96
C LYS A 569 23.77 7.34 10.00
N THR A 570 23.71 6.39 9.08
CA THR A 570 22.63 5.38 9.04
C THR A 570 22.71 4.44 10.24
N GLU A 571 23.93 4.04 10.62
CA GLU A 571 24.18 3.19 11.77
C GLU A 571 23.84 3.91 13.09
N LYS A 572 24.23 5.19 13.20
CA LYS A 572 23.86 6.05 14.33
C LYS A 572 22.36 6.26 14.43
N LEU A 573 21.68 6.46 13.28
CA LEU A 573 20.23 6.60 13.24
C LEU A 573 19.52 5.30 13.67
N ALA A 574 20.02 4.15 13.22
CA ALA A 574 19.49 2.85 13.62
C ALA A 574 19.62 2.60 15.13
N ASN A 575 20.79 2.93 15.71
CA ASN A 575 21.02 2.82 17.14
C ASN A 575 20.11 3.77 17.94
N THR A 576 19.96 5.02 17.49
CA THR A 576 19.08 6.00 18.15
C THR A 576 17.61 5.55 18.06
N THR A 577 17.20 5.00 16.93
CA THR A 577 15.83 4.46 16.76
C THR A 577 15.58 3.27 17.68
N ALA A 578 16.57 2.37 17.83
CA ALA A 578 16.46 1.23 18.75
C ALA A 578 16.34 1.71 20.22
N GLN A 579 17.12 2.73 20.61
CA GLN A 579 17.01 3.33 21.95
C GLN A 579 15.65 3.99 22.17
N LEU A 580 15.12 4.72 21.19
CA LEU A 580 13.79 5.33 21.25
C LEU A 580 12.66 4.30 21.37
N VAL A 581 12.77 3.19 20.66
CA VAL A 581 11.79 2.08 20.76
C VAL A 581 11.82 1.49 22.17
N ALA A 582 13.03 1.19 22.69
CA ALA A 582 13.18 0.65 24.05
C ALA A 582 12.64 1.61 25.11
N ALA A 583 12.93 2.90 25.01
CA ALA A 583 12.40 3.92 25.92
C ALA A 583 10.87 4.05 25.84
N ASN A 584 10.31 3.96 24.64
CA ASN A 584 8.86 4.00 24.42
C ASN A 584 8.16 2.78 25.02
N ASP A 585 8.76 1.60 24.91
CA ASP A 585 8.23 0.38 25.51
C ASP A 585 8.28 0.44 27.04
N GLN A 586 9.34 1.00 27.63
CA GLN A 586 9.41 1.28 29.07
C GLN A 586 8.34 2.26 29.53
N LEU A 587 8.14 3.36 28.78
CA LEU A 587 7.09 4.34 29.06
C LEU A 587 5.70 3.72 29.01
N LYS A 588 5.42 2.86 28.04
CA LYS A 588 4.15 2.13 27.93
C LYS A 588 3.93 1.20 29.13
N ALA A 589 4.95 0.45 29.53
CA ALA A 589 4.88 -0.44 30.68
C ALA A 589 4.61 0.35 31.99
N MET A 590 5.29 1.49 32.19
CA MET A 590 5.02 2.38 33.34
C MET A 590 3.60 2.97 33.30
N SER A 591 3.14 3.39 32.13
CA SER A 591 1.76 3.88 31.98
C SER A 591 0.72 2.82 32.36
N GLN A 592 0.95 1.59 31.93
CA GLN A 592 0.05 0.48 32.20
C GLN A 592 0.01 0.13 33.69
N LEU A 593 1.15 0.09 34.38
CA LEU A 593 1.22 -0.09 35.83
C LEU A 593 0.48 1.01 36.59
N LYS A 594 0.58 2.26 36.14
CA LYS A 594 -0.14 3.38 36.70
C LYS A 594 -1.65 3.25 36.54
N ASP A 595 -2.09 2.84 35.35
CA ASP A 595 -3.52 2.66 35.06
C ASP A 595 -4.12 1.51 35.87
N ASP A 596 -3.42 0.40 36.03
CA ASP A 596 -3.80 -0.75 36.86
C ASP A 596 -3.89 -0.35 38.34
N PHE A 597 -2.93 0.46 38.83
CA PHE A 597 -2.98 1.00 40.18
C PHE A 597 -4.23 1.87 40.40
N LEU A 598 -4.50 2.84 39.50
CA LEU A 598 -5.68 3.70 39.58
C LEU A 598 -7.00 2.92 39.53
N TYR A 599 -7.05 1.88 38.69
CA TYR A 599 -8.22 1.00 38.63
C TYR A 599 -8.48 0.29 39.96
N THR A 600 -7.41 -0.29 40.54
CA THR A 600 -7.52 -1.02 41.83
C THR A 600 -7.91 -0.09 42.96
N VAL A 601 -7.28 1.09 43.07
CA VAL A 601 -7.63 2.11 44.07
C VAL A 601 -9.12 2.48 43.93
N THR A 602 -9.59 2.75 42.73
CA THR A 602 -10.98 3.14 42.48
C THR A 602 -11.96 2.04 42.91
N HIS A 603 -11.61 0.78 42.63
CA HIS A 603 -12.44 -0.36 43.02
C HIS A 603 -12.50 -0.52 44.53
N GLU A 604 -11.36 -0.45 45.23
CA GLU A 604 -11.27 -0.62 46.70
C GLU A 604 -11.90 0.55 47.48
N LEU A 605 -11.96 1.76 46.90
CA LEU A 605 -12.69 2.89 47.47
C LEU A 605 -14.21 2.80 47.26
N ARG A 606 -14.63 2.27 46.07
CA ARG A 606 -16.08 2.17 45.76
C ARG A 606 -16.82 1.19 46.65
N SER A 607 -16.21 0.07 46.98
CA SER A 607 -16.85 -0.99 47.78
C SER A 607 -17.32 -0.49 49.15
N PRO A 608 -16.48 0.08 50.05
CA PRO A 608 -16.91 0.59 51.35
C PRO A 608 -17.90 1.75 51.22
N LEU A 609 -17.70 2.64 50.21
CA LEU A 609 -18.60 3.76 49.96
C LEU A 609 -20.03 3.26 49.60
N THR A 610 -20.11 2.18 48.80
CA THR A 610 -21.40 1.57 48.45
C THR A 610 -22.05 0.90 49.65
N ALA A 611 -21.27 0.25 50.54
CA ALA A 611 -21.77 -0.35 51.77
C ALA A 611 -22.32 0.71 52.74
N ILE A 612 -21.54 1.79 52.99
CA ILE A 612 -21.96 2.93 53.79
C ILE A 612 -23.29 3.49 53.27
N ARG A 613 -23.35 3.74 51.97
CA ARG A 613 -24.56 4.29 51.35
C ARG A 613 -25.76 3.36 51.51
N ALA A 614 -25.59 2.06 51.24
CA ALA A 614 -26.67 1.09 51.39
C ALA A 614 -27.19 0.99 52.85
N GLN A 615 -26.30 1.00 53.84
CA GLN A 615 -26.65 0.97 55.26
C GLN A 615 -27.42 2.23 55.63
N ILE A 616 -27.00 3.41 55.20
CA ILE A 616 -27.70 4.67 55.43
C ILE A 616 -29.07 4.69 54.74
N GLU A 617 -29.16 4.20 53.49
CA GLU A 617 -30.45 4.09 52.79
C GLU A 617 -31.42 3.16 53.51
N ILE A 618 -30.97 2.02 54.06
CA ILE A 618 -31.79 1.09 54.86
C ILE A 618 -32.28 1.78 56.13
N ILE A 619 -31.42 2.50 56.87
CA ILE A 619 -31.82 3.23 58.09
C ILE A 619 -32.85 4.32 57.79
N ARG A 620 -32.67 5.00 56.62
CA ARG A 620 -33.58 6.10 56.23
C ARG A 620 -34.94 5.59 55.76
N ASP A 621 -34.99 4.48 55.06
CA ASP A 621 -36.23 4.02 54.41
C ASP A 621 -37.09 3.11 55.30
N ASP A 622 -36.56 2.59 56.44
CA ASP A 622 -37.29 1.79 57.41
C ASP A 622 -37.46 2.56 58.71
N HIS A 623 -38.58 3.30 58.80
CA HIS A 623 -38.95 4.16 59.98
C HIS A 623 -39.35 3.35 61.16
N ASP A 624 -39.78 2.07 61.01
CA ASP A 624 -40.23 1.19 62.10
C ASP A 624 -39.14 0.24 62.58
N MET A 625 -37.87 0.45 62.16
CA MET A 625 -36.74 -0.36 62.54
C MET A 625 -36.53 -0.39 64.08
N PRO A 626 -36.36 -1.57 64.70
CA PRO A 626 -36.02 -1.68 66.11
C PRO A 626 -34.69 -0.97 66.43
N GLU A 627 -34.62 -0.30 67.56
CA GLU A 627 -33.50 0.54 67.98
C GLU A 627 -32.18 -0.23 68.00
N GLU A 628 -32.20 -1.49 68.48
CA GLU A 628 -31.04 -2.38 68.48
C GLU A 628 -30.50 -2.72 67.07
N VAL A 629 -31.38 -2.84 66.06
CA VAL A 629 -31.00 -3.11 64.66
C VAL A 629 -30.48 -1.84 64.01
N ARG A 630 -31.06 -0.69 64.26
CA ARG A 630 -30.61 0.60 63.81
C ARG A 630 -29.18 0.88 64.31
N ASP A 631 -28.94 0.64 65.60
CA ASP A 631 -27.61 0.84 66.20
C ASP A 631 -26.58 -0.10 65.58
N GLN A 632 -26.92 -1.38 65.23
CA GLN A 632 -26.04 -2.27 64.50
C GLN A 632 -25.68 -1.74 63.13
N PHE A 633 -26.63 -1.18 62.38
CA PHE A 633 -26.35 -0.55 61.07
C PHE A 633 -25.50 0.73 61.20
N LEU A 634 -25.72 1.52 62.24
CA LEU A 634 -24.91 2.71 62.56
C LEU A 634 -23.48 2.32 62.92
N ASP A 635 -23.27 1.33 63.77
CA ASP A 635 -21.97 0.82 64.15
C ASP A 635 -21.24 0.22 62.93
N ALA A 636 -21.95 -0.50 62.07
CA ALA A 636 -21.41 -1.02 60.80
C ALA A 636 -20.99 0.12 59.84
N THR A 637 -21.80 1.19 59.78
CA THR A 637 -21.49 2.39 58.98
C THR A 637 -20.25 3.10 59.48
N ILE A 638 -20.13 3.30 60.79
CA ILE A 638 -18.97 3.88 61.45
C ILE A 638 -17.73 3.04 61.16
N SER A 639 -17.82 1.71 61.37
CA SER A 639 -16.72 0.79 61.11
C SER A 639 -16.22 0.84 59.64
N GLU A 640 -17.15 0.93 58.67
CA GLU A 640 -16.77 1.01 57.27
C GLU A 640 -16.19 2.37 56.86
N SER A 641 -16.66 3.46 57.55
CA SER A 641 -16.08 4.79 57.39
C SER A 641 -14.65 4.89 57.95
N GLU A 642 -14.39 4.28 59.10
CA GLU A 642 -13.03 4.15 59.64
C GLU A 642 -12.11 3.35 58.72
N ARG A 643 -12.62 2.22 58.20
CA ARG A 643 -11.90 1.40 57.21
C ARG A 643 -11.53 2.17 55.96
N LEU A 644 -12.47 3.01 55.43
CA LEU A 644 -12.21 3.88 54.27
C LEU A 644 -11.13 4.93 54.58
N THR A 645 -11.19 5.52 55.75
CA THR A 645 -10.20 6.50 56.22
C THR A 645 -8.80 5.89 56.29
N HIS A 646 -8.69 4.71 56.85
CA HIS A 646 -7.43 3.94 56.90
C HIS A 646 -6.91 3.58 55.49
N LEU A 647 -7.78 3.23 54.56
CA LEU A 647 -7.43 2.92 53.19
C LEU A 647 -6.86 4.15 52.48
N ILE A 648 -7.52 5.31 52.63
CA ILE A 648 -7.02 6.57 52.05
C ILE A 648 -5.68 6.96 52.64
N SER A 649 -5.52 6.87 53.97
CA SER A 649 -4.24 7.17 54.63
C SER A 649 -3.12 6.24 54.11
N ASN A 650 -3.37 4.98 53.94
CA ASN A 650 -2.44 3.98 53.42
C ASN A 650 -2.02 4.28 51.97
N ILE A 651 -2.93 4.72 51.10
CA ILE A 651 -2.65 5.13 49.74
C ILE A 651 -1.74 6.38 49.73
N LEU A 652 -2.06 7.37 50.55
CA LEU A 652 -1.26 8.58 50.66
C LEU A 652 0.14 8.31 51.21
N ASP A 653 0.26 7.39 52.18
CA ASP A 653 1.57 6.96 52.70
C ASP A 653 2.44 6.31 51.60
N ILE A 654 1.86 5.42 50.79
CA ILE A 654 2.57 4.80 49.67
C ILE A 654 3.05 5.86 48.68
N GLU A 655 2.18 6.76 48.27
CA GLU A 655 2.54 7.86 47.32
C GLU A 655 3.70 8.72 47.87
N LYS A 656 3.66 9.07 49.16
CA LYS A 656 4.73 9.84 49.79
C LYS A 656 6.07 9.09 49.82
N PHE A 657 6.07 7.77 50.06
CA PHE A 657 7.27 6.95 50.03
C PHE A 657 7.82 6.81 48.60
N GLU A 658 7.00 6.66 47.60
CA GLU A 658 7.43 6.51 46.20
C GLU A 658 7.94 7.82 45.57
N SER A 659 7.30 8.92 45.88
CA SER A 659 7.74 10.24 45.41
C SER A 659 9.02 10.75 46.07
N GLY A 660 9.52 10.02 47.11
CA GLY A 660 10.68 10.44 47.87
C GLY A 660 10.46 11.68 48.75
N ASN A 661 9.22 12.13 48.89
CA ASN A 661 8.83 13.36 49.60
C ASN A 661 8.57 13.15 51.07
N GLN A 662 8.82 11.94 51.61
CA GLN A 662 8.60 11.68 53.01
C GLN A 662 9.80 12.15 53.87
N GLN A 663 9.56 13.10 54.78
CA GLN A 663 10.50 13.49 55.84
C GLN A 663 10.30 12.56 57.04
N LEU A 664 11.25 11.67 57.29
CA LEU A 664 11.26 10.81 58.48
C LEU A 664 11.87 11.56 59.62
N GLN A 665 11.26 11.42 60.80
CA GLN A 665 11.73 12.03 62.05
C GLN A 665 12.59 10.99 62.81
N PHE A 666 13.86 10.90 62.45
CA PHE A 666 14.77 9.96 63.09
C PHE A 666 15.11 10.36 64.51
N GLY A 667 14.92 9.44 65.51
CA GLY A 667 15.31 9.58 66.91
C GLY A 667 15.89 8.26 67.42
N ALA A 668 16.47 8.31 68.60
CA ALA A 668 16.92 7.11 69.35
C ALA A 668 15.67 6.48 69.96
N ILE A 669 15.28 5.30 69.53
CA ILE A 669 14.10 4.57 70.02
C ILE A 669 14.49 3.19 70.53
N ASP A 670 13.78 2.68 71.49
CA ASP A 670 13.92 1.32 72.02
C ASP A 670 12.86 0.40 71.41
N LEU A 671 13.31 -0.49 70.54
CA LEU A 671 12.42 -1.43 69.83
C LEU A 671 11.61 -2.32 70.77
N PHE A 672 12.20 -2.70 71.93
CA PHE A 672 11.46 -3.50 72.89
C PHE A 672 10.31 -2.74 73.53
N GLN A 673 10.49 -1.45 73.84
CA GLN A 673 9.42 -0.60 74.39
C GLN A 673 8.33 -0.34 73.34
N VAL A 674 8.69 -0.13 72.09
CA VAL A 674 7.74 0.05 71.00
C VAL A 674 6.93 -1.25 70.81
N ALA A 675 7.60 -2.41 70.78
CA ALA A 675 6.93 -3.70 70.72
C ALA A 675 6.00 -3.97 71.92
N GLN A 676 6.42 -3.62 73.15
CA GLN A 676 5.60 -3.80 74.36
C GLN A 676 4.32 -2.97 74.27
N ARG A 677 4.38 -1.71 73.87
CA ARG A 677 3.19 -0.85 73.68
C ARG A 677 2.22 -1.43 72.67
N VAL A 678 2.71 -2.03 71.59
CA VAL A 678 1.89 -2.66 70.59
C VAL A 678 1.25 -3.92 71.12
N VAL A 679 1.97 -4.73 71.93
CA VAL A 679 1.42 -5.89 72.59
C VAL A 679 0.31 -5.49 73.58
N ASP A 680 0.56 -4.52 74.48
CA ASP A 680 -0.39 -4.07 75.46
C ASP A 680 -1.68 -3.57 74.83
N ASN A 681 -1.58 -2.79 73.74
CA ASN A 681 -2.74 -2.26 73.00
C ASN A 681 -3.54 -3.34 72.28
N ASN A 682 -2.96 -4.48 71.95
CA ASN A 682 -3.60 -5.57 71.26
C ASN A 682 -3.95 -6.79 72.12
N GLU A 683 -3.55 -6.81 73.39
CA GLU A 683 -3.77 -7.92 74.33
C GLU A 683 -5.27 -8.23 74.53
N ALA A 684 -6.09 -7.21 74.75
CA ALA A 684 -7.51 -7.36 74.87
C ALA A 684 -8.19 -7.99 73.62
N LEU A 685 -7.74 -7.56 72.40
CA LEU A 685 -8.23 -8.09 71.15
C LEU A 685 -7.80 -9.55 70.93
N ALA A 686 -6.53 -9.85 71.24
CA ALA A 686 -6.01 -11.21 71.19
C ALA A 686 -6.74 -12.16 72.16
N LYS A 687 -6.96 -11.75 73.40
CA LYS A 687 -7.73 -12.52 74.41
C LYS A 687 -9.17 -12.77 73.98
N LYS A 688 -9.81 -11.74 73.38
CA LYS A 688 -11.19 -11.90 72.84
C LYS A 688 -11.27 -12.95 71.73
N LYS A 689 -10.15 -13.15 70.99
CA LYS A 689 -10.03 -14.19 69.95
C LYS A 689 -9.48 -15.53 70.46
N GLY A 690 -9.17 -15.66 71.77
CA GLY A 690 -8.60 -16.86 72.37
C GLY A 690 -7.10 -17.05 72.05
N LEU A 691 -6.38 -15.97 71.62
CA LEU A 691 -4.99 -16.05 71.24
C LEU A 691 -4.08 -15.58 72.41
N ASN A 692 -2.97 -16.24 72.59
CA ASN A 692 -1.91 -15.82 73.54
C ASN A 692 -0.85 -14.98 72.81
N ILE A 693 -0.54 -13.80 73.29
CA ILE A 693 0.52 -12.93 72.71
C ILE A 693 1.63 -12.76 73.71
N SER A 694 2.87 -12.99 73.31
CA SER A 694 4.06 -12.90 74.14
C SER A 694 5.12 -12.07 73.47
N LEU A 695 5.95 -11.37 74.25
CA LEU A 695 7.09 -10.57 73.84
C LEU A 695 8.35 -11.13 74.51
N GLU A 696 9.37 -11.44 73.72
CA GLU A 696 10.67 -11.97 74.14
C GLU A 696 11.77 -11.04 73.64
N GLY A 697 12.75 -10.71 74.45
CA GLY A 697 13.94 -9.93 73.94
C GLY A 697 14.77 -9.28 75.03
N PRO A 698 15.82 -8.60 74.66
CA PRO A 698 16.64 -7.84 75.59
C PRO A 698 15.85 -6.66 76.17
N SER A 699 16.12 -6.28 77.43
CA SER A 699 15.46 -5.17 78.11
C SER A 699 15.74 -3.80 77.42
N MET A 700 16.63 -3.70 76.48
CA MET A 700 17.00 -2.50 75.77
C MET A 700 17.52 -2.80 74.38
N ALA A 701 16.84 -2.29 73.30
CA ALA A 701 17.25 -2.44 71.91
C ALA A 701 17.16 -1.10 71.18
N ILE A 702 18.21 -0.27 71.27
CA ILE A 702 18.20 1.10 70.78
C ILE A 702 18.60 1.15 69.32
N VAL A 703 17.76 1.74 68.49
CA VAL A 703 18.00 2.01 67.06
C VAL A 703 17.71 3.47 66.74
N HIS A 704 18.28 3.98 65.65
CA HIS A 704 17.99 5.31 65.13
C HIS A 704 16.92 5.21 64.06
N ALA A 705 15.66 5.52 64.45
CA ALA A 705 14.53 5.31 63.59
C ALA A 705 13.39 6.31 63.93
N ASP A 706 12.39 6.39 63.06
CA ASP A 706 11.15 7.14 63.26
C ASP A 706 10.18 6.26 64.09
N GLU A 707 9.91 6.65 65.32
CA GLU A 707 9.13 5.87 66.28
C GLU A 707 7.70 5.55 65.76
N ASP A 708 7.01 6.54 65.22
CA ASP A 708 5.63 6.37 64.74
C ASP A 708 5.56 5.39 63.56
N ARG A 709 6.58 5.48 62.65
CA ARG A 709 6.66 4.62 61.50
C ARG A 709 7.06 3.18 61.87
N ILE A 710 7.97 3.01 62.82
CA ILE A 710 8.32 1.65 63.28
C ILE A 710 7.15 1.06 64.06
N GLN A 711 6.44 1.84 64.87
CA GLN A 711 5.22 1.38 65.52
C GLN A 711 4.17 0.93 64.48
N GLN A 712 4.00 1.67 63.37
CA GLN A 712 3.13 1.27 62.25
C GLN A 712 3.51 -0.08 61.67
N VAL A 713 4.81 -0.39 61.53
CA VAL A 713 5.29 -1.73 61.08
C VAL A 713 4.87 -2.82 62.05
N PHE A 714 5.12 -2.60 63.39
CA PHE A 714 4.69 -3.56 64.38
C PHE A 714 3.19 -3.80 64.38
N VAL A 715 2.40 -2.74 64.34
CA VAL A 715 0.92 -2.82 64.31
C VAL A 715 0.46 -3.62 63.05
N ASN A 716 1.03 -3.37 61.88
CA ASN A 716 0.68 -4.11 60.67
C ASN A 716 1.04 -5.60 60.77
N LEU A 717 2.23 -5.95 61.26
CA LEU A 717 2.63 -7.34 61.38
C LEU A 717 1.85 -8.07 62.49
N VAL A 718 1.64 -7.45 63.66
CA VAL A 718 0.87 -8.03 64.76
C VAL A 718 -0.60 -8.16 64.40
N SER A 719 -1.19 -7.19 63.73
CA SER A 719 -2.58 -7.26 63.24
C SER A 719 -2.76 -8.42 62.25
N ASN A 720 -1.75 -8.66 61.38
CA ASN A 720 -1.77 -9.80 60.48
C ASN A 720 -1.66 -11.11 61.28
N ALA A 721 -0.76 -11.20 62.26
CA ALA A 721 -0.63 -12.37 63.15
C ALA A 721 -1.97 -12.65 63.85
N ILE A 722 -2.64 -11.63 64.47
CA ILE A 722 -3.96 -11.78 65.12
C ILE A 722 -5.07 -12.26 64.16
N LYS A 723 -4.93 -11.97 62.86
CA LYS A 723 -5.90 -12.45 61.85
C LYS A 723 -5.75 -13.92 61.51
N TYR A 724 -4.50 -14.40 61.47
CA TYR A 724 -4.17 -15.71 60.92
C TYR A 724 -3.68 -16.73 61.94
N ALA A 725 -3.22 -16.34 63.13
CA ALA A 725 -2.81 -17.25 64.19
C ALA A 725 -3.91 -18.18 64.60
N ALA A 726 -3.56 -19.42 64.97
CA ALA A 726 -4.46 -20.42 65.51
C ALA A 726 -4.58 -20.30 67.07
N THR A 727 -3.49 -20.17 67.80
CA THR A 727 -3.46 -20.12 69.26
C THR A 727 -2.45 -19.17 69.86
N GLU A 728 -1.32 -18.95 69.21
CA GLU A 728 -0.16 -18.23 69.82
C GLU A 728 0.51 -17.25 68.86
N ILE A 729 0.89 -16.09 69.36
CA ILE A 729 1.69 -15.06 68.63
C ILE A 729 2.90 -14.75 69.53
N ARG A 730 4.13 -14.87 68.98
CA ARG A 730 5.36 -14.54 69.62
C ARG A 730 6.07 -13.40 68.91
N ILE A 731 6.38 -12.31 69.60
CA ILE A 731 7.20 -11.22 69.09
C ILE A 731 8.56 -11.39 69.74
N ARG A 732 9.62 -11.46 68.93
CA ARG A 732 11.01 -11.66 69.39
C ARG A 732 11.84 -10.48 68.93
N VAL A 733 12.45 -9.80 69.85
CA VAL A 733 13.53 -8.82 69.56
C VAL A 733 14.84 -9.50 69.80
N LEU A 734 15.64 -9.68 68.79
CA LEU A 734 16.89 -10.47 68.84
C LEU A 734 18.10 -9.57 68.48
N ASP A 735 19.19 -9.89 69.08
CA ASP A 735 20.46 -9.31 68.69
C ASP A 735 20.94 -10.02 67.40
N GLY A 736 20.65 -9.42 66.23
CA GLY A 736 20.79 -10.11 64.91
C GLY A 736 22.23 -10.15 64.42
N SER A 737 23.02 -9.10 64.62
CA SER A 737 24.43 -9.01 64.27
C SER A 737 25.11 -7.92 65.07
N GLU A 738 26.44 -7.78 64.98
CA GLU A 738 27.14 -6.64 65.59
C GLU A 738 26.58 -5.28 65.17
N THR A 739 25.93 -5.19 64.00
CA THR A 739 25.48 -3.95 63.39
C THR A 739 23.95 -3.79 63.30
N SER A 740 23.15 -4.80 63.71
CA SER A 740 21.68 -4.72 63.52
C SER A 740 20.94 -5.50 64.60
N PHE A 741 19.72 -4.99 64.94
CA PHE A 741 18.71 -5.74 65.68
C PHE A 741 17.76 -6.42 64.68
N CYS A 742 17.29 -7.61 65.03
CA CYS A 742 16.31 -8.39 64.26
C CYS A 742 15.06 -8.54 65.07
N VAL A 743 13.91 -8.18 64.51
CA VAL A 743 12.59 -8.39 65.09
C VAL A 743 11.87 -9.47 64.32
N GLN A 744 11.34 -10.47 64.99
CA GLN A 744 10.53 -11.54 64.43
C GLN A 744 9.10 -11.48 65.01
N VAL A 745 8.13 -11.55 64.15
CA VAL A 745 6.73 -11.73 64.52
C VAL A 745 6.35 -13.13 64.02
N VAL A 746 6.05 -14.02 64.98
CA VAL A 746 5.77 -15.43 64.74
C VAL A 746 4.32 -15.69 65.03
N ASP A 747 3.62 -16.34 64.11
CA ASP A 747 2.26 -16.86 64.31
C ASP A 747 2.23 -18.33 63.97
N ASP A 748 1.33 -19.06 64.62
CA ASP A 748 1.06 -20.48 64.41
C ASP A 748 -0.08 -20.73 63.42
N GLY A 749 -0.25 -19.83 62.48
CA GLY A 749 -1.27 -19.91 61.43
C GLY A 749 -0.97 -20.90 60.33
N PRO A 750 -1.81 -20.96 59.28
CA PRO A 750 -1.70 -21.92 58.17
C PRO A 750 -0.54 -21.72 57.21
N GLY A 751 0.28 -20.67 57.46
CA GLY A 751 1.36 -20.29 56.53
C GLY A 751 0.87 -19.55 55.27
N VAL A 752 1.82 -19.19 54.40
CA VAL A 752 1.60 -18.54 53.12
C VAL A 752 1.87 -19.53 52.00
N LYS A 753 1.10 -19.51 50.92
CA LYS A 753 1.33 -20.37 49.75
C LYS A 753 2.65 -19.98 49.05
N GLU A 754 3.38 -20.92 48.55
CA GLU A 754 4.63 -20.68 47.81
C GLU A 754 4.42 -19.74 46.60
N SER A 755 3.28 -19.87 45.92
CA SER A 755 2.91 -18.99 44.80
C SER A 755 2.76 -17.52 45.18
N ASP A 756 2.39 -17.26 46.44
CA ASP A 756 2.07 -15.89 46.93
C ASP A 756 3.29 -15.19 47.51
N ILE A 757 4.33 -15.93 47.88
CA ILE A 757 5.56 -15.40 48.50
C ILE A 757 6.20 -14.27 47.68
N PRO A 758 6.41 -14.39 46.37
CA PRO A 758 7.02 -13.31 45.56
C PRO A 758 6.21 -12.01 45.55
N HIS A 759 4.90 -12.12 45.79
CA HIS A 759 3.95 -10.99 45.64
C HIS A 759 3.52 -10.38 47.00
N LEU A 760 4.00 -10.94 48.13
CA LEU A 760 3.56 -10.50 49.47
C LEU A 760 3.72 -9.01 49.75
N PHE A 761 4.72 -8.40 49.20
CA PHE A 761 5.03 -6.97 49.40
C PHE A 761 4.57 -6.09 48.27
N GLU A 762 3.84 -6.66 47.28
CA GLU A 762 3.20 -5.88 46.22
C GLU A 762 1.94 -5.18 46.72
N LYS A 763 1.64 -4.01 46.13
CA LYS A 763 0.45 -3.22 46.51
C LYS A 763 -0.82 -3.93 46.16
N PHE A 764 -1.83 -3.89 47.07
CA PHE A 764 -3.14 -4.53 46.91
C PHE A 764 -3.13 -6.05 46.73
N TYR A 765 -1.93 -6.69 46.88
CA TYR A 765 -1.89 -8.12 46.77
C TYR A 765 -2.62 -8.80 47.93
N GLN A 766 -3.50 -9.72 47.61
CA GLN A 766 -4.27 -10.55 48.56
C GLN A 766 -4.29 -11.98 48.00
N SER A 767 -3.94 -12.95 48.83
CA SER A 767 -4.07 -14.36 48.48
C SER A 767 -5.49 -14.71 48.02
N GLN A 768 -5.64 -15.42 46.92
CA GLN A 768 -6.94 -15.85 46.39
C GLN A 768 -7.46 -17.14 47.04
N ASP A 769 -6.93 -17.53 48.21
CA ASP A 769 -7.30 -18.79 48.84
C ASP A 769 -8.76 -18.74 49.35
N GLN A 770 -9.64 -19.59 48.80
CA GLN A 770 -11.05 -19.73 49.14
C GLN A 770 -11.28 -20.34 50.49
N THR A 771 -10.24 -20.89 51.17
CA THR A 771 -10.35 -21.54 52.49
C THR A 771 -10.41 -20.52 53.61
N VAL A 772 -10.04 -19.25 53.41
CA VAL A 772 -10.14 -18.18 54.39
C VAL A 772 -11.42 -17.40 54.15
N LYS A 773 -12.44 -17.67 54.95
CA LYS A 773 -13.83 -17.20 54.86
C LYS A 773 -14.07 -15.68 55.01
N LYS A 774 -13.19 -14.79 54.72
CA LYS A 774 -13.41 -13.34 54.48
C LYS A 774 -12.13 -12.69 53.97
N ARG A 775 -12.20 -11.93 52.91
CA ARG A 775 -11.14 -10.99 52.50
C ARG A 775 -11.03 -9.88 53.58
N LEU A 776 -10.18 -10.11 54.57
CA LEU A 776 -9.97 -9.23 55.71
C LEU A 776 -8.66 -8.44 55.52
N GLY A 777 -8.68 -7.38 54.75
CA GLY A 777 -7.51 -6.49 54.62
C GLY A 777 -7.51 -5.71 53.30
N THR A 778 -6.67 -4.68 53.19
CA THR A 778 -6.51 -3.84 51.98
C THR A 778 -5.39 -4.30 51.07
N GLY A 779 -4.54 -5.24 51.52
CA GLY A 779 -3.33 -5.62 50.78
C GLY A 779 -2.25 -4.52 50.73
N LEU A 780 -2.36 -3.49 51.54
CA LEU A 780 -1.38 -2.38 51.56
C LEU A 780 -0.44 -2.43 52.75
N GLY A 781 -0.80 -3.10 53.83
CA GLY A 781 -0.06 -3.07 55.12
C GLY A 781 1.39 -3.62 54.98
N LEU A 782 1.57 -4.78 54.33
CA LEU A 782 2.92 -5.34 54.11
C LEU A 782 3.75 -4.49 53.16
N ALA A 783 3.13 -3.93 52.10
CA ALA A 783 3.80 -3.03 51.18
C ALA A 783 4.28 -1.74 51.86
N ILE A 784 3.47 -1.18 52.74
CA ILE A 784 3.82 -0.01 53.58
C ILE A 784 4.98 -0.38 54.52
N SER A 785 4.85 -1.52 55.25
CA SER A 785 5.87 -1.98 56.15
C SER A 785 7.24 -2.19 55.45
N TYR A 786 7.19 -2.75 54.26
CA TYR A 786 8.38 -2.92 53.43
C TYR A 786 9.03 -1.58 53.06
N ASN A 787 8.23 -0.59 52.64
CA ASN A 787 8.74 0.73 52.28
C ASN A 787 9.29 1.48 53.50
N ILE A 788 8.64 1.38 54.67
CA ILE A 788 9.12 1.97 55.93
C ILE A 788 10.47 1.38 56.30
N ILE A 789 10.58 0.05 56.35
CA ILE A 789 11.84 -0.62 56.76
C ILE A 789 12.96 -0.31 55.76
N LYS A 790 12.64 -0.31 54.44
CA LYS A 790 13.61 0.07 53.41
C LYS A 790 14.10 1.53 53.54
N ALA A 791 13.18 2.47 53.88
CA ALA A 791 13.53 3.87 54.12
C ALA A 791 14.45 4.03 55.35
N HIS A 792 14.34 3.12 56.34
CA HIS A 792 15.24 3.01 57.48
C HIS A 792 16.50 2.19 57.23
N LYS A 793 16.81 1.91 55.94
CA LYS A 793 17.98 1.08 55.51
C LYS A 793 17.97 -0.34 56.12
N GLY A 794 16.80 -0.83 56.49
CA GLY A 794 16.56 -2.19 56.97
C GLY A 794 16.07 -3.14 55.89
N ILE A 795 15.88 -4.39 56.27
CA ILE A 795 15.37 -5.46 55.41
C ILE A 795 14.15 -6.10 56.07
N LEU A 796 13.02 -6.19 55.37
CA LEU A 796 11.84 -6.94 55.78
C LEU A 796 11.65 -8.14 54.84
N HIS A 797 11.52 -9.34 55.40
CA HIS A 797 11.32 -10.57 54.65
C HIS A 797 10.52 -11.61 55.42
N LEU A 798 10.05 -12.62 54.69
CA LEU A 798 9.45 -13.82 55.26
C LEU A 798 10.59 -14.79 55.55
N GLU A 799 10.88 -15.06 56.83
CA GLU A 799 12.00 -15.90 57.25
C GLU A 799 11.64 -17.39 57.27
N HIS A 800 10.47 -17.72 57.78
CA HIS A 800 9.97 -19.10 57.84
C HIS A 800 8.50 -19.17 57.45
N ASN A 801 8.14 -20.22 56.74
CA ASN A 801 6.77 -20.49 56.27
C ASN A 801 6.47 -21.99 56.28
N SER A 802 5.60 -22.43 57.15
CA SER A 802 5.22 -23.85 57.23
C SER A 802 3.77 -24.01 57.69
N LYS A 803 3.07 -24.97 57.12
CA LYS A 803 1.71 -25.30 57.50
C LYS A 803 1.58 -25.87 58.89
N THR A 804 2.66 -26.39 59.46
CA THR A 804 2.70 -27.02 60.80
C THR A 804 3.33 -26.14 61.89
N THR A 805 4.13 -25.18 61.54
CA THR A 805 4.88 -24.29 62.47
C THR A 805 4.59 -22.82 62.30
N GLY A 806 3.67 -22.48 61.32
CA GLY A 806 3.20 -21.11 61.10
C GLY A 806 4.10 -20.19 60.24
N THR A 807 3.92 -18.89 60.44
CA THR A 807 4.61 -17.84 59.65
C THR A 807 5.54 -17.02 60.52
N VAL A 808 6.75 -16.69 60.01
CA VAL A 808 7.70 -15.80 60.65
C VAL A 808 8.02 -14.64 59.74
N PHE A 809 7.49 -13.46 60.04
CA PHE A 809 7.96 -12.23 59.40
C PHE A 809 9.09 -11.61 60.20
N SER A 810 10.20 -11.34 59.57
CA SER A 810 11.41 -10.78 60.15
C SER A 810 11.78 -9.45 59.52
N PHE A 811 12.10 -8.47 60.35
CA PHE A 811 12.71 -7.23 59.85
C PHE A 811 13.96 -6.89 60.68
N GLN A 812 14.90 -6.26 60.00
CA GLN A 812 16.20 -5.86 60.56
C GLN A 812 16.37 -4.35 60.47
N LEU A 813 16.87 -3.72 61.58
CA LEU A 813 17.22 -2.34 61.61
C LEU A 813 18.65 -2.12 62.11
N PRO A 814 19.41 -1.14 61.56
CA PRO A 814 20.79 -0.85 62.00
C PRO A 814 20.81 -0.37 63.47
N LYS A 815 21.78 -0.86 64.24
CA LYS A 815 22.08 -0.35 65.58
C LYS A 815 22.54 1.10 65.52
N THR A 816 22.22 1.88 66.52
CA THR A 816 22.83 3.18 66.75
C THR A 816 24.25 2.95 67.24
N HIS A 817 25.27 3.38 66.48
CA HIS A 817 26.64 3.44 66.94
C HIS A 817 26.84 4.66 67.85
#